data_8915232031678fd53a5330540efc877c
#
_entry.id   8915232031678fd53a5330540efc877c
#
_cell.length_a   1.000
_cell.length_b   1.000
_cell.length_c   1.000
_cell.angle_alpha   90.00
_cell.angle_beta   90.00
_cell.angle_gamma   90.00
#
_symmetry.space_group_name_H-M   'P 1'
#
loop_
_entity.id
_entity.type
_entity.pdbx_description
1 polymer ?
#
loop_
_entity_poly.entity_id
_entity_poly.type
_entity_poly.pdbx_seq_one_letter_code
_entity_poly.pdbx_strand_id
1 'polypeptide(L)'
;MRMKKHRALIGTVGLIAGLGVATAGTSASAATAGQHGRTTAAQVWISTANGADKLSNLGTVDFSTAASTAPTVVVDPTQTFQTMVGFGASITDASASVLYTLPAEQRAQTMASLFSPTTGDGLNYLRQPIGGSDMVATAPYTYDDLPTGQTDYAMKDFSIAHDQTQILPLLREAEQLNPKLQIMATPWSPPAWMKTSDSLINGRLIATPQMYQSYALYLLKFIEAYRANGVRVDAITIQNEPQNRTANTYPGTDMPSWQEAAVIEDLGPMLKAAHLNTEIFGYDHNWAEDPTNITGTPSDELMDVNDYPQQLLNSPAAKYITGIAEHCYYGDPSDMTALHNEYPDKPIYETECSGSQSSDPANTFSDTLKWDARNLEIGSTRNWSSTVVNWDLALNPQGGPHVGGCGTCTGIVTVGPGDTVSNNAEYYALGQLSRFVQPGAVRIGSTSFGTTDWNGEVEDVAFINPDGSTVLVAHNENDNAQAFAVQEGDQGFTYTLPGDSIATFVWHGDLAGRHPLQQVTPTAWTATASPATTGSDAVANAIDADASTRYSTDTGQAPGQYLQVDFGKQIPARQVVFDTGASTGDYPRGYTVEVSPDGTNWTTTVAAGTGTGQFTTVALNGAPIRSIRLTLTASSGSWWSVADVRAYVAGGRS
;
A
#
# COMPACT_ATOMS: atom_id res chain seq x y z
N MET A 1 -31.87 -22.22 -56.20
CA MET A 1 -33.19 -22.88 -56.34
C MET A 1 -33.91 -22.61 -55.03
N ARG A 2 -34.56 -21.58 -54.97
CA ARG A 2 -35.99 -21.18 -54.91
C ARG A 2 -36.84 -22.01 -53.94
N MET A 3 -37.35 -21.31 -52.88
CA MET A 3 -38.74 -21.16 -52.47
C MET A 3 -39.33 -22.36 -51.65
N LYS A 4 -40.22 -22.20 -50.70
CA LYS A 4 -41.22 -21.19 -50.33
C LYS A 4 -41.71 -21.42 -48.88
N LYS A 5 -42.11 -20.34 -48.27
CA LYS A 5 -43.14 -20.07 -47.27
C LYS A 5 -44.33 -21.05 -47.22
N HIS A 6 -44.94 -21.26 -46.01
CA HIS A 6 -46.36 -21.00 -45.83
C HIS A 6 -46.76 -20.73 -44.38
N ARG A 7 -47.68 -19.81 -44.22
CA ARG A 7 -48.48 -19.34 -43.08
C ARG A 7 -49.76 -20.17 -42.97
N ALA A 8 -50.39 -20.17 -41.80
CA ALA A 8 -51.82 -19.89 -41.49
C ALA A 8 -52.14 -20.48 -40.12
N LEU A 9 -52.76 -19.89 -39.23
CA LEU A 9 -53.84 -18.94 -38.87
C LEU A 9 -55.11 -19.69 -38.38
N ILE A 10 -55.73 -19.14 -37.28
CA ILE A 10 -57.14 -19.19 -36.84
C ILE A 10 -57.50 -20.44 -35.98
N GLY A 11 -58.18 -20.32 -34.88
CA GLY A 11 -59.14 -19.39 -34.30
C GLY A 11 -59.75 -19.94 -33.01
N THR A 12 -60.19 -19.15 -32.27
CA THR A 12 -61.43 -18.52 -31.79
C THR A 12 -62.15 -19.16 -30.61
N VAL A 13 -62.35 -18.32 -29.58
CA VAL A 13 -63.56 -17.97 -28.85
C VAL A 13 -64.13 -18.95 -27.80
N GLY A 14 -64.22 -18.41 -26.60
CA GLY A 14 -65.08 -18.88 -25.49
C GLY A 14 -65.28 -17.79 -24.45
N LEU A 15 -66.39 -17.10 -24.58
CA LEU A 15 -66.90 -16.09 -23.65
C LEU A 15 -67.70 -16.76 -22.55
N ILE A 16 -67.49 -16.42 -21.26
CA ILE A 16 -68.57 -16.46 -20.23
C ILE A 16 -68.40 -15.25 -19.31
N ALA A 17 -69.48 -14.54 -19.17
CA ALA A 17 -69.71 -13.36 -18.34
C ALA A 17 -69.99 -13.74 -16.87
N GLY A 18 -69.71 -12.83 -15.96
CA GLY A 18 -70.27 -12.92 -14.64
C GLY A 18 -69.85 -11.90 -13.60
N LEU A 19 -70.66 -10.92 -13.42
CA LEU A 19 -70.93 -10.10 -12.23
C LEU A 19 -69.86 -9.12 -11.71
N GLY A 20 -70.23 -7.84 -11.82
CA GLY A 20 -69.61 -6.71 -11.16
C GLY A 20 -69.87 -6.64 -9.65
N VAL A 21 -68.89 -6.16 -8.95
CA VAL A 21 -69.04 -5.49 -7.66
C VAL A 21 -68.33 -4.15 -7.74
N ALA A 22 -69.13 -3.09 -7.62
CA ALA A 22 -68.61 -1.72 -7.48
C ALA A 22 -67.97 -1.58 -6.10
N THR A 23 -66.69 -1.20 -6.07
CA THR A 23 -66.08 -0.67 -4.89
C THR A 23 -65.58 0.77 -5.15
N ALA A 24 -65.97 1.62 -4.24
CA ALA A 24 -65.74 3.04 -4.23
C ALA A 24 -64.25 3.41 -4.42
N GLY A 25 -64.00 4.35 -5.30
CA GLY A 25 -62.69 4.97 -5.44
C GLY A 25 -62.34 5.75 -4.19
N THR A 26 -61.30 5.30 -3.49
CA THR A 26 -60.53 6.15 -2.58
C THR A 26 -59.35 6.68 -3.38
N SER A 27 -59.37 7.98 -3.62
CA SER A 27 -58.24 8.74 -4.11
C SER A 27 -57.06 8.54 -3.15
N ALA A 28 -56.13 7.70 -3.50
CA ALA A 28 -54.83 7.67 -2.82
C ALA A 28 -54.10 8.96 -3.22
N SER A 29 -54.09 9.92 -2.30
CA SER A 29 -53.10 11.00 -2.28
C SER A 29 -51.75 10.34 -2.40
N ALA A 30 -51.00 10.65 -3.48
CA ALA A 30 -49.57 10.41 -3.53
C ALA A 30 -48.92 11.16 -2.37
N ALA A 31 -48.73 10.47 -1.27
CA ALA A 31 -47.80 10.91 -0.26
C ALA A 31 -46.45 11.03 -0.94
N THR A 32 -45.97 12.25 -1.09
CA THR A 32 -44.56 12.55 -1.33
C THR A 32 -43.79 11.74 -0.28
N ALA A 33 -43.14 10.64 -0.75
CA ALA A 33 -42.19 9.95 0.05
C ALA A 33 -41.09 10.99 0.37
N GLY A 34 -41.14 11.46 1.63
CA GLY A 34 -40.02 12.22 2.17
C GLY A 34 -38.76 11.42 1.95
N GLN A 35 -37.78 12.04 1.37
CA GLN A 35 -36.42 11.51 1.38
C GLN A 35 -36.03 11.34 2.85
N HIS A 36 -36.32 10.19 3.42
CA HIS A 36 -35.63 9.73 4.61
C HIS A 36 -34.17 9.61 4.17
N GLY A 37 -33.31 10.45 4.73
CA GLY A 37 -31.89 10.44 4.46
C GLY A 37 -31.40 8.98 4.53
N ARG A 38 -30.86 8.46 3.44
CA ARG A 38 -30.18 7.18 3.44
C ARG A 38 -29.06 7.32 4.47
N THR A 39 -29.16 6.61 5.57
CA THR A 39 -28.07 6.47 6.51
C THR A 39 -26.93 5.84 5.73
N THR A 40 -25.82 6.53 5.59
CA THR A 40 -24.62 5.97 4.98
C THR A 40 -24.07 4.95 5.97
N ALA A 41 -23.72 3.78 5.50
CA ALA A 41 -23.14 2.73 6.32
C ALA A 41 -21.83 2.27 5.69
N ALA A 42 -20.85 1.94 6.52
CA ALA A 42 -19.63 1.29 6.10
C ALA A 42 -19.77 -0.22 6.22
N GLN A 43 -19.40 -0.96 5.19
CA GLN A 43 -19.21 -2.41 5.25
C GLN A 43 -17.93 -2.72 6.02
N VAL A 44 -17.93 -3.80 6.82
CA VAL A 44 -16.81 -4.18 7.66
C VAL A 44 -16.33 -5.59 7.30
N TRP A 45 -15.04 -5.69 6.99
CA TRP A 45 -14.35 -6.96 6.75
C TRP A 45 -13.17 -7.07 7.71
N ILE A 46 -12.94 -8.26 8.29
CA ILE A 46 -11.93 -8.45 9.32
C ILE A 46 -11.13 -9.74 9.13
N SER A 47 -9.84 -9.67 9.51
CA SER A 47 -8.98 -10.83 9.73
C SER A 47 -8.36 -10.72 11.12
N THR A 48 -8.32 -11.84 11.86
CA THR A 48 -7.78 -11.90 13.22
C THR A 48 -6.59 -12.85 13.29
N ALA A 49 -5.57 -12.52 14.07
CA ALA A 49 -4.35 -13.31 14.19
C ALA A 49 -4.57 -14.73 14.75
N ASN A 50 -5.63 -14.93 15.53
CA ASN A 50 -6.02 -16.25 15.99
C ASN A 50 -6.77 -17.08 14.92
N GLY A 51 -6.97 -16.52 13.72
CA GLY A 51 -7.64 -17.17 12.58
C GLY A 51 -9.13 -17.45 12.76
N ALA A 52 -9.78 -16.84 13.77
CA ALA A 52 -11.22 -16.96 13.98
C ALA A 52 -12.01 -16.26 12.86
N ASP A 53 -11.54 -15.11 12.44
CA ASP A 53 -12.04 -14.38 11.27
C ASP A 53 -10.95 -14.30 10.20
N LYS A 54 -11.35 -14.55 8.96
CA LYS A 54 -10.45 -14.63 7.78
C LYS A 54 -11.12 -13.94 6.59
N LEU A 55 -10.91 -12.64 6.45
CA LEU A 55 -11.64 -11.76 5.53
C LEU A 55 -13.16 -11.93 5.70
N SER A 56 -13.59 -12.01 6.97
CA SER A 56 -14.98 -12.22 7.34
C SER A 56 -15.78 -10.93 7.19
N ASN A 57 -16.92 -10.99 6.48
CA ASN A 57 -17.84 -9.88 6.39
C ASN A 57 -18.68 -9.81 7.67
N LEU A 58 -18.51 -8.78 8.48
CA LEU A 58 -19.24 -8.57 9.73
C LEU A 58 -20.48 -7.68 9.57
N GLY A 59 -20.90 -7.41 8.33
CA GLY A 59 -22.06 -6.56 8.05
C GLY A 59 -21.67 -5.08 7.94
N THR A 60 -22.52 -4.21 8.48
CA THR A 60 -22.36 -2.76 8.33
C THR A 60 -22.40 -2.03 9.67
N VAL A 61 -21.72 -0.89 9.73
CA VAL A 61 -21.82 0.10 10.80
C VAL A 61 -22.36 1.40 10.22
N ASP A 62 -23.39 1.99 10.87
CA ASP A 62 -24.06 3.19 10.38
C ASP A 62 -23.31 4.47 10.79
N PHE A 63 -23.16 5.40 9.85
CA PHE A 63 -22.71 6.75 10.15
C PHE A 63 -23.77 7.56 10.89
N SER A 64 -23.32 8.38 11.81
CA SER A 64 -24.16 9.29 12.59
C SER A 64 -23.44 10.62 12.82
N THR A 65 -24.18 11.63 13.28
CA THR A 65 -23.61 12.91 13.73
C THR A 65 -23.27 12.91 15.23
N ALA A 66 -23.36 11.75 15.90
CA ALA A 66 -23.06 11.65 17.32
C ALA A 66 -21.57 11.87 17.58
N ALA A 67 -21.26 12.68 18.57
CA ALA A 67 -19.89 12.87 19.03
C ALA A 67 -19.38 11.58 19.70
N SER A 68 -18.12 11.25 19.48
CA SER A 68 -17.41 10.18 20.17
C SER A 68 -16.36 10.74 21.12
N THR A 69 -16.09 10.03 22.21
CA THR A 69 -14.97 10.30 23.11
C THR A 69 -13.80 9.32 22.90
N ALA A 70 -13.97 8.36 21.99
CA ALA A 70 -12.89 7.45 21.62
C ALA A 70 -11.83 8.16 20.74
N PRO A 71 -10.59 7.67 20.70
CA PRO A 71 -9.60 8.12 19.71
C PRO A 71 -10.23 8.10 18.32
N THR A 72 -10.04 9.17 17.55
CA THR A 72 -10.81 9.36 16.31
C THR A 72 -9.89 9.41 15.10
N VAL A 73 -10.06 8.47 14.18
CA VAL A 73 -9.53 8.54 12.82
C VAL A 73 -10.34 9.55 12.03
N VAL A 74 -9.69 10.63 11.58
CA VAL A 74 -10.31 11.61 10.70
C VAL A 74 -9.91 11.31 9.27
N VAL A 75 -10.88 10.93 8.45
CA VAL A 75 -10.69 10.70 7.02
C VAL A 75 -10.92 12.01 6.28
N ASP A 76 -9.91 12.48 5.56
CA ASP A 76 -9.92 13.75 4.83
C ASP A 76 -9.61 13.55 3.35
N PRO A 77 -10.64 13.43 2.49
CA PRO A 77 -10.44 13.24 1.05
C PRO A 77 -9.90 14.49 0.33
N THR A 78 -9.76 15.63 1.00
CA THR A 78 -9.14 16.83 0.42
C THR A 78 -7.61 16.77 0.46
N GLN A 79 -7.03 15.93 1.31
CA GLN A 79 -5.60 15.65 1.35
C GLN A 79 -5.35 14.40 0.50
N THR A 80 -4.63 14.56 -0.59
CA THR A 80 -4.33 13.47 -1.52
C THR A 80 -2.84 13.21 -1.60
N PHE A 81 -2.47 11.95 -1.78
CA PHE A 81 -1.10 11.47 -1.84
C PHE A 81 -0.89 10.62 -3.11
N GLN A 82 -0.15 9.54 -3.03
CA GLN A 82 0.12 8.69 -4.20
C GLN A 82 -1.12 7.96 -4.71
N THR A 83 -1.04 7.57 -5.97
CA THR A 83 -2.01 6.68 -6.61
C THR A 83 -1.57 5.23 -6.47
N MET A 84 -2.47 4.36 -6.07
CA MET A 84 -2.20 2.92 -5.96
C MET A 84 -2.21 2.26 -7.33
N VAL A 85 -1.18 1.47 -7.60
CA VAL A 85 -1.01 0.71 -8.83
C VAL A 85 -1.56 -0.70 -8.68
N GLY A 86 -1.21 -1.36 -7.58
CA GLY A 86 -1.78 -2.68 -7.33
C GLY A 86 -1.14 -3.44 -6.17
N PHE A 87 -1.67 -4.64 -5.94
CA PHE A 87 -1.33 -5.53 -4.85
C PHE A 87 -1.18 -6.95 -5.36
N GLY A 88 -0.16 -7.69 -4.89
CA GLY A 88 0.02 -9.04 -5.38
C GLY A 88 1.22 -9.78 -4.85
N ALA A 89 1.77 -10.67 -5.70
CA ALA A 89 2.89 -11.54 -5.36
C ALA A 89 3.68 -11.96 -6.61
N SER A 90 4.73 -12.77 -6.42
CA SER A 90 5.53 -13.29 -7.53
C SER A 90 5.06 -14.67 -7.99
N ILE A 91 4.96 -14.86 -9.31
CA ILE A 91 4.88 -16.20 -9.90
C ILE A 91 6.31 -16.66 -10.23
N THR A 92 6.98 -17.23 -9.23
CA THR A 92 8.30 -17.85 -9.39
C THR A 92 8.20 -19.19 -10.11
N ASP A 93 9.35 -19.74 -10.55
CA ASP A 93 9.43 -21.12 -11.05
C ASP A 93 8.92 -22.12 -10.00
N ALA A 94 9.27 -21.91 -8.73
CA ALA A 94 8.77 -22.68 -7.60
C ALA A 94 7.23 -22.60 -7.49
N SER A 95 6.68 -21.40 -7.49
CA SER A 95 5.22 -21.20 -7.42
C SER A 95 4.50 -21.88 -8.58
N ALA A 96 5.01 -21.74 -9.80
CA ALA A 96 4.45 -22.41 -10.96
C ALA A 96 4.52 -23.92 -10.81
N SER A 97 5.66 -24.45 -10.39
CA SER A 97 5.87 -25.89 -10.19
C SER A 97 4.89 -26.47 -9.17
N VAL A 98 4.73 -25.87 -7.99
CA VAL A 98 3.82 -26.39 -6.97
C VAL A 98 2.36 -26.28 -7.38
N LEU A 99 1.94 -25.21 -8.06
CA LEU A 99 0.60 -25.09 -8.60
C LEU A 99 0.29 -26.16 -9.65
N TYR A 100 1.28 -26.56 -10.45
CA TYR A 100 1.12 -27.63 -11.44
C TYR A 100 1.13 -29.04 -10.84
N THR A 101 1.42 -29.21 -9.55
CA THR A 101 1.16 -30.49 -8.86
C THR A 101 -0.34 -30.72 -8.62
N LEU A 102 -1.14 -29.64 -8.58
CA LEU A 102 -2.59 -29.74 -8.39
C LEU A 102 -3.30 -30.26 -9.65
N PRO A 103 -4.39 -31.04 -9.49
CA PRO A 103 -5.33 -31.29 -10.58
C PRO A 103 -5.77 -30.00 -11.24
N ALA A 104 -6.00 -30.02 -12.56
CA ALA A 104 -6.30 -28.81 -13.33
C ALA A 104 -7.50 -28.00 -12.78
N GLU A 105 -8.54 -28.67 -12.33
CA GLU A 105 -9.72 -28.02 -11.74
C GLU A 105 -9.36 -27.28 -10.45
N GLN A 106 -8.61 -27.92 -9.56
CA GLN A 106 -8.23 -27.33 -8.29
C GLN A 106 -7.23 -26.18 -8.48
N ARG A 107 -6.29 -26.32 -9.43
CA ARG A 107 -5.41 -25.21 -9.80
C ARG A 107 -6.20 -24.01 -10.30
N ALA A 108 -7.18 -24.21 -11.18
CA ALA A 108 -8.04 -23.14 -11.66
C ALA A 108 -8.86 -22.49 -10.52
N GLN A 109 -9.35 -23.28 -9.54
CA GLN A 109 -10.02 -22.75 -8.35
C GLN A 109 -9.06 -21.91 -7.50
N THR A 110 -7.82 -22.37 -7.30
CA THR A 110 -6.77 -21.62 -6.58
C THR A 110 -6.45 -20.31 -7.29
N MET A 111 -6.23 -20.35 -8.60
CA MET A 111 -5.99 -19.12 -9.39
C MET A 111 -7.19 -18.16 -9.31
N ALA A 112 -8.43 -18.67 -9.36
CA ALA A 112 -9.61 -17.83 -9.22
C ALA A 112 -9.72 -17.22 -7.81
N SER A 113 -9.36 -17.94 -6.75
CA SER A 113 -9.35 -17.39 -5.38
C SER A 113 -8.30 -16.28 -5.19
N LEU A 114 -7.21 -16.31 -5.93
CA LEU A 114 -6.17 -15.30 -5.88
C LEU A 114 -6.52 -14.07 -6.74
N PHE A 115 -6.88 -14.27 -7.99
CA PHE A 115 -6.95 -13.21 -8.99
C PHE A 115 -8.35 -12.67 -9.30
N SER A 116 -9.43 -13.44 -9.04
CA SER A 116 -10.76 -12.95 -9.36
C SER A 116 -11.17 -11.76 -8.49
N PRO A 117 -11.47 -10.58 -9.06
CA PRO A 117 -11.87 -9.40 -8.28
C PRO A 117 -13.28 -9.51 -7.69
N THR A 118 -14.03 -10.57 -8.02
CA THR A 118 -15.42 -10.76 -7.56
C THR A 118 -15.59 -11.91 -6.57
N THR A 119 -14.74 -12.92 -6.67
CA THR A 119 -14.87 -14.16 -5.87
C THR A 119 -13.59 -14.53 -5.12
N GLY A 120 -12.49 -13.83 -5.38
CA GLY A 120 -11.18 -14.02 -4.77
C GLY A 120 -10.67 -12.74 -4.13
N ASP A 121 -9.36 -12.68 -3.89
CA ASP A 121 -8.69 -11.50 -3.36
C ASP A 121 -8.43 -10.42 -4.41
N GLY A 122 -8.60 -10.74 -5.69
CA GLY A 122 -8.50 -9.76 -6.76
C GLY A 122 -7.10 -9.21 -6.95
N LEU A 123 -6.06 -10.02 -6.67
CA LEU A 123 -4.66 -9.64 -6.91
C LEU A 123 -4.53 -9.06 -8.31
N ASN A 124 -3.86 -7.91 -8.42
CA ASN A 124 -3.82 -7.12 -9.65
C ASN A 124 -2.42 -6.59 -9.99
N TYR A 125 -1.42 -7.06 -9.28
CA TYR A 125 -0.01 -6.80 -9.57
C TYR A 125 0.81 -8.08 -9.42
N LEU A 126 1.68 -8.38 -10.36
CA LEU A 126 2.58 -9.54 -10.31
C LEU A 126 4.02 -9.10 -10.51
N ARG A 127 4.92 -9.77 -9.79
CA ARG A 127 6.35 -9.71 -10.02
C ARG A 127 6.82 -11.02 -10.64
N GLN A 128 7.48 -10.94 -11.80
CA GLN A 128 7.92 -12.07 -12.58
C GLN A 128 9.44 -12.12 -12.64
N PRO A 129 10.10 -13.17 -12.11
CA PRO A 129 11.53 -13.35 -12.33
C PRO A 129 11.88 -13.49 -13.82
N ILE A 130 13.00 -12.88 -14.23
CA ILE A 130 13.61 -13.06 -15.56
C ILE A 130 14.69 -14.14 -15.44
N GLY A 131 14.32 -15.37 -15.77
CA GLY A 131 15.12 -16.55 -15.46
C GLY A 131 14.86 -17.06 -14.05
N GLY A 132 15.80 -17.86 -13.52
CA GLY A 132 15.70 -18.45 -12.19
C GLY A 132 16.06 -17.46 -11.09
N SER A 133 15.29 -17.48 -9.99
CA SER A 133 15.60 -16.84 -8.71
C SER A 133 16.21 -17.85 -7.74
N ASP A 134 16.18 -17.59 -6.45
CA ASP A 134 16.38 -18.58 -5.38
C ASP A 134 15.23 -19.60 -5.33
N MET A 135 14.01 -19.19 -5.71
CA MET A 135 12.81 -20.01 -5.74
C MET A 135 12.64 -20.69 -7.11
N VAL A 136 13.42 -21.74 -7.33
CA VAL A 136 13.35 -22.59 -8.53
C VAL A 136 13.17 -24.06 -8.15
N ALA A 137 12.40 -24.78 -8.97
CA ALA A 137 12.12 -26.20 -8.76
C ALA A 137 13.27 -27.11 -9.22
N THR A 138 14.16 -26.57 -10.04
CA THR A 138 15.30 -27.29 -10.64
C THR A 138 16.59 -26.45 -10.49
N ALA A 139 17.55 -26.65 -11.35
CA ALA A 139 18.76 -25.81 -11.36
C ALA A 139 18.42 -24.38 -11.84
N PRO A 140 19.08 -23.36 -11.29
CA PRO A 140 18.96 -22.00 -11.82
C PRO A 140 19.31 -21.90 -13.29
N TYR A 141 18.64 -20.99 -13.99
CA TYR A 141 18.76 -20.81 -15.45
C TYR A 141 18.60 -19.33 -15.83
N THR A 142 19.08 -19.00 -17.03
CA THR A 142 18.70 -17.78 -17.76
C THR A 142 18.13 -18.14 -19.14
N TYR A 143 17.82 -17.17 -19.93
CA TYR A 143 17.29 -17.42 -21.30
C TYR A 143 18.38 -17.42 -22.37
N ASP A 144 19.67 -17.33 -21.97
CA ASP A 144 20.81 -17.36 -22.89
C ASP A 144 22.04 -18.03 -22.21
N ASP A 145 21.81 -19.24 -21.69
CA ASP A 145 22.86 -20.04 -21.04
C ASP A 145 23.74 -20.73 -22.08
N LEU A 146 25.02 -20.38 -22.07
CA LEU A 146 26.01 -20.89 -23.02
C LEU A 146 27.07 -21.75 -22.33
N PRO A 147 27.71 -22.67 -23.05
CA PRO A 147 28.91 -23.35 -22.56
C PRO A 147 30.02 -22.36 -22.20
N THR A 148 30.79 -22.68 -21.14
CA THR A 148 31.90 -21.85 -20.66
C THR A 148 32.80 -21.37 -21.80
N GLY A 149 33.10 -20.07 -21.82
CA GLY A 149 33.96 -19.43 -22.81
C GLY A 149 33.26 -19.04 -24.12
N GLN A 150 31.98 -19.32 -24.27
CA GLN A 150 31.18 -18.82 -25.40
C GLN A 150 30.47 -17.50 -25.01
N THR A 151 30.13 -16.71 -26.02
CA THR A 151 29.42 -15.45 -25.88
C THR A 151 28.41 -15.26 -26.99
N ASP A 152 27.25 -14.66 -26.68
CA ASP A 152 26.22 -14.28 -27.67
C ASP A 152 25.78 -12.82 -27.53
N TYR A 153 26.65 -11.90 -27.92
CA TYR A 153 26.35 -10.48 -27.86
C TYR A 153 25.10 -10.05 -28.66
N ALA A 154 24.60 -10.88 -29.55
CA ALA A 154 23.47 -10.62 -30.40
C ALA A 154 22.20 -11.36 -29.99
N MET A 155 22.24 -12.10 -28.87
CA MET A 155 21.12 -12.89 -28.33
C MET A 155 20.50 -13.83 -29.36
N LYS A 156 21.29 -14.59 -30.12
CA LYS A 156 20.80 -15.51 -31.12
C LYS A 156 20.29 -16.81 -30.53
N ASP A 157 20.87 -17.20 -29.41
CA ASP A 157 20.55 -18.43 -28.68
C ASP A 157 19.49 -18.15 -27.57
N PHE A 158 19.04 -16.89 -27.42
CA PHE A 158 18.03 -16.48 -26.46
C PHE A 158 16.73 -17.27 -26.63
N SER A 159 16.20 -17.86 -25.55
CA SER A 159 14.98 -18.66 -25.58
C SER A 159 14.25 -18.69 -24.24
N ILE A 160 12.96 -18.33 -24.23
CA ILE A 160 12.06 -18.47 -23.08
C ILE A 160 11.35 -19.84 -23.07
N ALA A 161 11.93 -20.87 -23.67
CA ALA A 161 11.30 -22.19 -23.78
C ALA A 161 10.97 -22.81 -22.42
N HIS A 162 11.72 -22.48 -21.38
CA HIS A 162 11.47 -22.92 -20.01
C HIS A 162 10.07 -22.50 -19.51
N ASP A 163 9.67 -21.28 -19.77
CA ASP A 163 8.44 -20.69 -19.23
C ASP A 163 7.16 -21.13 -19.93
N GLN A 164 7.30 -21.75 -21.13
CA GLN A 164 6.17 -22.09 -22.00
C GLN A 164 5.17 -23.06 -21.37
N THR A 165 5.62 -23.91 -20.48
CA THR A 165 4.82 -25.05 -19.99
C THR A 165 4.05 -24.75 -18.71
N GLN A 166 4.52 -23.85 -17.86
CA GLN A 166 3.94 -23.57 -16.55
C GLN A 166 3.75 -22.07 -16.32
N ILE A 167 4.78 -21.26 -16.39
CA ILE A 167 4.78 -19.84 -16.03
C ILE A 167 3.83 -19.05 -16.96
N LEU A 168 4.08 -19.06 -18.28
CA LEU A 168 3.26 -18.30 -19.23
C LEU A 168 1.78 -18.70 -19.25
N PRO A 169 1.39 -19.99 -19.13
CA PRO A 169 0.00 -20.36 -18.95
C PRO A 169 -0.64 -19.76 -17.71
N LEU A 170 0.04 -19.74 -16.55
CA LEU A 170 -0.47 -19.15 -15.31
C LEU A 170 -0.61 -17.62 -15.42
N LEU A 171 0.37 -16.94 -16.01
CA LEU A 171 0.29 -15.50 -16.24
C LEU A 171 -0.91 -15.13 -17.12
N ARG A 172 -1.14 -15.86 -18.21
CA ARG A 172 -2.32 -15.65 -19.08
C ARG A 172 -3.63 -15.96 -18.36
N GLU A 173 -3.66 -16.98 -17.50
CA GLU A 173 -4.83 -17.30 -16.67
C GLU A 173 -5.09 -16.17 -15.67
N ALA A 174 -4.08 -15.63 -15.02
CA ALA A 174 -4.18 -14.51 -14.11
C ALA A 174 -4.71 -13.24 -14.82
N GLU A 175 -4.19 -12.89 -16.01
CA GLU A 175 -4.69 -11.77 -16.81
C GLU A 175 -6.16 -11.97 -17.26
N GLN A 176 -6.56 -13.21 -17.56
CA GLN A 176 -7.95 -13.52 -17.90
C GLN A 176 -8.89 -13.38 -16.70
N LEU A 177 -8.45 -13.78 -15.50
CA LEU A 177 -9.20 -13.66 -14.26
C LEU A 177 -9.29 -12.22 -13.79
N ASN A 178 -8.21 -11.45 -13.96
CA ASN A 178 -8.16 -10.03 -13.63
C ASN A 178 -7.59 -9.19 -14.77
N PRO A 179 -8.44 -8.62 -15.64
CA PRO A 179 -7.98 -7.79 -16.78
C PRO A 179 -7.26 -6.49 -16.38
N LYS A 180 -7.27 -6.12 -15.10
CA LYS A 180 -6.51 -4.96 -14.56
C LYS A 180 -5.11 -5.34 -14.08
N LEU A 181 -4.74 -6.61 -14.20
CA LEU A 181 -3.44 -7.10 -13.76
C LEU A 181 -2.31 -6.38 -14.49
N GLN A 182 -1.32 -5.93 -13.74
CA GLN A 182 -0.05 -5.43 -14.23
C GLN A 182 1.07 -6.39 -13.83
N ILE A 183 2.09 -6.48 -14.66
CA ILE A 183 3.22 -7.39 -14.46
C ILE A 183 4.52 -6.59 -14.53
N MET A 184 5.27 -6.55 -13.44
CA MET A 184 6.68 -6.17 -13.45
C MET A 184 7.57 -7.39 -13.55
N ALA A 185 8.78 -7.23 -14.06
CA ALA A 185 9.75 -8.31 -14.17
C ALA A 185 11.14 -7.89 -13.68
N THR A 186 11.90 -8.86 -13.13
CA THR A 186 13.21 -8.59 -12.55
C THR A 186 14.15 -9.81 -12.68
N PRO A 187 15.44 -9.63 -13.06
CA PRO A 187 16.42 -10.70 -13.11
C PRO A 187 17.21 -10.79 -11.80
N TRP A 188 17.53 -12.04 -11.37
CA TRP A 188 18.48 -12.29 -10.29
C TRP A 188 19.93 -12.27 -10.79
N SER A 189 20.14 -12.64 -12.04
CA SER A 189 21.45 -12.64 -12.67
C SER A 189 21.35 -12.45 -14.18
N PRO A 190 22.26 -11.71 -14.80
CA PRO A 190 22.56 -11.87 -16.22
C PRO A 190 23.01 -13.29 -16.53
N PRO A 191 22.99 -13.73 -17.81
CA PRO A 191 23.65 -14.95 -18.24
C PRO A 191 25.10 -15.03 -17.75
N ALA A 192 25.56 -16.23 -17.35
CA ALA A 192 26.86 -16.45 -16.74
C ALA A 192 28.04 -15.84 -17.54
N TRP A 193 27.99 -15.96 -18.85
CA TRP A 193 29.03 -15.45 -19.76
C TRP A 193 29.13 -13.92 -19.78
N MET A 194 28.12 -13.22 -19.27
CA MET A 194 28.14 -11.75 -19.12
C MET A 194 28.84 -11.29 -17.83
N LYS A 195 29.14 -12.22 -16.91
CA LYS A 195 29.60 -11.92 -15.56
C LYS A 195 31.09 -12.21 -15.39
N THR A 196 31.70 -11.46 -14.48
CA THR A 196 33.13 -11.64 -14.10
C THR A 196 33.41 -13.01 -13.46
N SER A 197 32.38 -13.65 -12.89
CA SER A 197 32.46 -14.97 -12.26
C SER A 197 32.26 -16.15 -13.24
N ASP A 198 31.81 -15.90 -14.47
CA ASP A 198 31.34 -16.93 -15.42
C ASP A 198 30.34 -17.89 -14.73
N SER A 199 29.46 -17.36 -13.90
CA SER A 199 28.50 -18.08 -13.07
C SER A 199 27.25 -17.22 -12.82
N LEU A 200 26.07 -17.85 -12.66
CA LEU A 200 24.86 -17.15 -12.22
C LEU A 200 24.98 -16.69 -10.77
N ILE A 201 25.87 -17.28 -9.98
CA ILE A 201 26.08 -16.97 -8.57
C ILE A 201 27.22 -15.97 -8.44
N ASN A 202 27.00 -14.91 -7.66
CA ASN A 202 27.97 -13.85 -7.39
C ASN A 202 28.56 -13.18 -8.66
N GLY A 203 29.57 -12.34 -8.45
CA GLY A 203 30.24 -11.61 -9.51
C GLY A 203 29.45 -10.39 -9.97
N ARG A 204 30.04 -9.65 -10.89
CA ARG A 204 29.50 -8.42 -11.49
C ARG A 204 29.33 -8.57 -12.98
N LEU A 205 28.47 -7.77 -13.56
CA LEU A 205 28.43 -7.59 -15.01
C LEU A 205 29.81 -7.11 -15.51
N ILE A 206 30.31 -7.68 -16.61
CA ILE A 206 31.58 -7.27 -17.22
C ILE A 206 31.46 -5.82 -17.69
N ALA A 207 32.32 -4.94 -17.14
CA ALA A 207 32.23 -3.50 -17.32
C ALA A 207 32.73 -3.05 -18.69
N THR A 208 31.95 -3.28 -19.74
CA THR A 208 32.24 -2.78 -21.10
C THR A 208 30.96 -2.26 -21.78
N PRO A 209 31.03 -1.23 -22.62
CA PRO A 209 29.86 -0.73 -23.35
C PRO A 209 29.14 -1.83 -24.17
N GLN A 210 29.90 -2.75 -24.77
CA GLN A 210 29.31 -3.87 -25.52
C GLN A 210 28.50 -4.78 -24.61
N MET A 211 28.97 -5.03 -23.39
CA MET A 211 28.27 -5.89 -22.43
C MET A 211 26.99 -5.25 -21.94
N TYR A 212 27.01 -3.93 -21.64
CA TYR A 212 25.79 -3.20 -21.24
C TYR A 212 24.74 -3.24 -22.33
N GLN A 213 25.12 -2.99 -23.58
CA GLN A 213 24.22 -3.10 -24.73
C GLN A 213 23.67 -4.51 -24.90
N SER A 214 24.49 -5.55 -24.69
CA SER A 214 24.05 -6.94 -24.80
C SER A 214 23.08 -7.32 -23.69
N TYR A 215 23.33 -6.84 -22.47
CA TYR A 215 22.42 -7.08 -21.36
C TYR A 215 21.09 -6.30 -21.53
N ALA A 216 21.14 -5.06 -21.97
CA ALA A 216 19.94 -4.31 -22.35
C ALA A 216 19.14 -5.01 -23.46
N LEU A 217 19.85 -5.61 -24.45
CA LEU A 217 19.21 -6.41 -25.50
C LEU A 217 18.57 -7.69 -24.95
N TYR A 218 19.20 -8.37 -24.00
CA TYR A 218 18.64 -9.53 -23.30
C TYR A 218 17.30 -9.19 -22.64
N LEU A 219 17.23 -8.08 -21.90
CA LEU A 219 16.02 -7.60 -21.24
C LEU A 219 14.94 -7.20 -22.26
N LEU A 220 15.32 -6.51 -23.33
CA LEU A 220 14.39 -6.19 -24.43
C LEU A 220 13.80 -7.46 -25.06
N LYS A 221 14.63 -8.47 -25.35
CA LYS A 221 14.17 -9.73 -25.94
C LYS A 221 13.23 -10.50 -25.03
N PHE A 222 13.43 -10.46 -23.71
CA PHE A 222 12.50 -11.02 -22.76
C PHE A 222 11.11 -10.36 -22.89
N ILE A 223 11.05 -9.03 -22.88
CA ILE A 223 9.80 -8.27 -23.00
C ILE A 223 9.10 -8.58 -24.33
N GLU A 224 9.86 -8.60 -25.44
CA GLU A 224 9.31 -8.95 -26.77
C GLU A 224 8.79 -10.39 -26.83
N ALA A 225 9.50 -11.35 -26.22
CA ALA A 225 9.12 -12.75 -26.20
C ALA A 225 7.85 -13.00 -25.37
N TYR A 226 7.74 -12.36 -24.20
CA TYR A 226 6.52 -12.42 -23.39
C TYR A 226 5.34 -11.80 -24.12
N ARG A 227 5.51 -10.61 -24.71
CA ARG A 227 4.48 -9.96 -25.54
C ARG A 227 4.05 -10.86 -26.71
N ALA A 228 4.99 -11.52 -27.39
CA ALA A 228 4.69 -12.46 -28.49
C ALA A 228 3.88 -13.68 -28.01
N ASN A 229 3.96 -14.01 -26.73
CA ASN A 229 3.20 -15.07 -26.06
C ASN A 229 1.91 -14.56 -25.38
N GLY A 230 1.53 -13.31 -25.61
CA GLY A 230 0.27 -12.74 -25.12
C GLY A 230 0.34 -12.24 -23.68
N VAL A 231 1.52 -12.10 -23.08
CA VAL A 231 1.75 -11.53 -21.75
C VAL A 231 2.43 -10.18 -21.88
N ARG A 232 1.84 -9.15 -21.26
CA ARG A 232 2.42 -7.81 -21.26
C ARG A 232 3.32 -7.65 -20.02
N VAL A 233 4.52 -7.11 -20.22
CA VAL A 233 5.41 -6.68 -19.14
C VAL A 233 5.28 -5.16 -19.00
N ASP A 234 4.67 -4.71 -17.91
CA ASP A 234 4.35 -3.29 -17.67
C ASP A 234 5.54 -2.52 -17.13
N ALA A 235 6.36 -3.16 -16.29
CA ALA A 235 7.57 -2.58 -15.72
C ALA A 235 8.71 -3.60 -15.65
N ILE A 236 9.94 -3.11 -15.51
CA ILE A 236 11.15 -3.92 -15.35
C ILE A 236 12.13 -3.23 -14.39
N THR A 237 12.84 -4.03 -13.59
CA THR A 237 14.08 -3.61 -12.95
C THR A 237 15.28 -4.25 -13.64
N ILE A 238 16.46 -3.71 -13.42
CA ILE A 238 17.68 -4.19 -14.08
C ILE A 238 18.31 -5.35 -13.33
N GLN A 239 18.19 -5.35 -12.00
CA GLN A 239 18.77 -6.35 -11.12
C GLN A 239 17.96 -6.43 -9.82
N ASN A 240 17.59 -7.64 -9.41
CA ASN A 240 17.11 -7.91 -8.06
C ASN A 240 18.26 -7.74 -7.06
N GLU A 241 18.00 -6.97 -6.01
CA GLU A 241 18.92 -6.76 -4.87
C GLU A 241 20.37 -6.49 -5.28
N PRO A 242 20.65 -5.39 -6.00
CA PRO A 242 21.95 -5.13 -6.59
C PRO A 242 23.09 -5.04 -5.58
N GLN A 243 22.80 -4.73 -4.30
CA GLN A 243 23.80 -4.66 -3.23
C GLN A 243 23.91 -5.97 -2.42
N ASN A 244 23.13 -7.01 -2.75
CA ASN A 244 23.21 -8.30 -2.05
C ASN A 244 24.44 -9.09 -2.50
N ARG A 245 25.53 -8.94 -1.74
CA ARG A 245 26.82 -9.62 -1.96
C ARG A 245 26.92 -10.98 -1.25
N THR A 246 25.86 -11.38 -0.54
CA THR A 246 25.83 -12.62 0.26
C THR A 246 25.23 -13.82 -0.47
N ALA A 247 24.60 -13.60 -1.62
CA ALA A 247 24.03 -14.64 -2.46
C ALA A 247 25.13 -15.59 -2.96
N ASN A 248 25.36 -16.69 -2.26
CA ASN A 248 26.44 -17.63 -2.54
C ASN A 248 25.97 -19.03 -2.93
N THR A 249 24.66 -19.27 -2.96
CA THR A 249 24.05 -20.56 -3.30
C THR A 249 22.96 -20.46 -4.36
N TYR A 250 22.52 -19.25 -4.69
CA TYR A 250 21.45 -18.95 -5.65
C TYR A 250 21.89 -17.82 -6.60
N PRO A 251 21.19 -17.60 -7.71
CA PRO A 251 21.53 -16.52 -8.63
C PRO A 251 21.55 -15.16 -7.93
N GLY A 252 22.55 -14.38 -8.21
CA GLY A 252 22.72 -13.04 -7.68
C GLY A 252 23.87 -12.31 -8.35
N THR A 253 23.81 -11.01 -8.40
CA THR A 253 24.80 -10.16 -9.06
C THR A 253 25.00 -8.90 -8.25
N ASP A 254 26.22 -8.66 -7.79
CA ASP A 254 26.64 -7.38 -7.24
C ASP A 254 26.69 -6.37 -8.40
N MET A 255 25.81 -5.39 -8.40
CA MET A 255 25.68 -4.39 -9.46
C MET A 255 25.72 -2.99 -8.87
N PRO A 256 26.82 -2.24 -8.99
CA PRO A 256 26.85 -0.86 -8.53
C PRO A 256 25.90 0.03 -9.32
N SER A 257 25.45 1.13 -8.72
CA SER A 257 24.50 2.08 -9.31
C SER A 257 24.93 2.61 -10.67
N TRP A 258 26.25 2.84 -10.87
CA TRP A 258 26.80 3.29 -12.14
C TRP A 258 26.70 2.23 -13.25
N GLN A 259 26.73 0.92 -12.93
CA GLN A 259 26.48 -0.16 -13.90
C GLN A 259 25.01 -0.25 -14.26
N GLU A 260 24.14 -0.21 -13.26
CA GLU A 260 22.69 -0.20 -13.48
C GLU A 260 22.31 1.00 -14.38
N ALA A 261 22.82 2.20 -14.06
CA ALA A 261 22.61 3.38 -14.87
C ALA A 261 23.06 3.19 -16.33
N ALA A 262 24.23 2.59 -16.56
CA ALA A 262 24.73 2.34 -17.91
C ALA A 262 23.81 1.39 -18.71
N VAL A 263 23.29 0.34 -18.09
CA VAL A 263 22.33 -0.58 -18.73
C VAL A 263 21.01 0.14 -19.03
N ILE A 264 20.52 0.98 -18.11
CA ILE A 264 19.28 1.77 -18.30
C ILE A 264 19.44 2.76 -19.47
N GLU A 265 20.61 3.40 -19.60
CA GLU A 265 20.89 4.32 -20.71
C GLU A 265 20.87 3.64 -22.09
N ASP A 266 21.20 2.34 -22.15
CA ASP A 266 21.06 1.54 -23.35
C ASP A 266 19.62 1.00 -23.55
N LEU A 267 18.98 0.50 -22.50
CA LEU A 267 17.63 -0.11 -22.55
C LEU A 267 16.54 0.91 -22.89
N GLY A 268 16.56 2.11 -22.28
CA GLY A 268 15.53 3.12 -22.48
C GLY A 268 15.31 3.51 -23.95
N PRO A 269 16.38 3.82 -24.72
CA PRO A 269 16.25 4.05 -26.17
C PRO A 269 15.79 2.82 -26.95
N MET A 270 16.18 1.60 -26.53
CA MET A 270 15.75 0.36 -27.19
C MET A 270 14.25 0.12 -27.00
N LEU A 271 13.71 0.30 -25.79
CA LEU A 271 12.25 0.20 -25.53
C LEU A 271 11.48 1.22 -26.39
N LYS A 272 11.95 2.45 -26.44
CA LYS A 272 11.35 3.48 -27.28
C LYS A 272 11.36 3.13 -28.76
N ALA A 273 12.47 2.59 -29.27
CA ALA A 273 12.60 2.17 -30.67
C ALA A 273 11.72 0.96 -31.00
N ALA A 274 11.48 0.06 -30.04
CA ALA A 274 10.60 -1.10 -30.16
C ALA A 274 9.11 -0.74 -29.94
N HIS A 275 8.78 0.52 -29.69
CA HIS A 275 7.43 0.98 -29.34
C HIS A 275 6.81 0.21 -28.17
N LEU A 276 7.61 -0.02 -27.15
CA LEU A 276 7.21 -0.62 -25.88
C LEU A 276 7.01 0.47 -24.82
N ASN A 277 5.94 0.34 -24.05
CA ASN A 277 5.62 1.24 -22.93
C ASN A 277 6.01 0.63 -21.58
N THR A 278 6.92 -0.33 -21.59
CA THR A 278 7.45 -0.93 -20.36
C THR A 278 8.22 0.13 -19.57
N GLU A 279 7.84 0.35 -18.33
CA GLU A 279 8.50 1.26 -17.40
C GLU A 279 9.81 0.65 -16.87
N ILE A 280 10.74 1.50 -16.46
CA ILE A 280 11.97 1.06 -15.80
C ILE A 280 11.94 1.59 -14.37
N PHE A 281 12.01 0.68 -13.40
CA PHE A 281 12.24 1.02 -12.00
C PHE A 281 13.70 0.79 -11.66
N GLY A 282 14.27 1.68 -10.88
CA GLY A 282 15.63 1.53 -10.39
C GLY A 282 15.68 0.85 -9.03
N TYR A 283 16.84 0.35 -8.64
CA TYR A 283 17.19 -0.22 -7.34
C TYR A 283 16.65 -1.64 -7.12
N ASP A 284 15.41 -1.81 -6.66
CA ASP A 284 14.81 -3.13 -6.36
C ASP A 284 15.49 -3.85 -5.18
N HIS A 285 15.65 -3.14 -4.04
CA HIS A 285 16.29 -3.64 -2.81
C HIS A 285 15.70 -2.95 -1.56
N ASN A 286 16.23 -3.23 -0.39
CA ASN A 286 15.69 -2.87 0.92
C ASN A 286 15.44 -1.36 1.12
N TRP A 287 14.48 -1.03 1.99
CA TRP A 287 14.17 0.34 2.41
C TRP A 287 15.41 1.11 2.91
N ALA A 288 16.35 0.40 3.54
CA ALA A 288 17.67 0.90 3.90
C ALA A 288 18.74 -0.15 3.62
N GLU A 289 20.00 0.26 3.49
CA GLU A 289 21.07 -0.69 3.23
C GLU A 289 21.39 -1.56 4.46
N ASP A 290 21.36 -2.88 4.28
CA ASP A 290 21.73 -3.83 5.31
C ASP A 290 23.22 -3.67 5.69
N PRO A 291 23.56 -3.45 6.97
CA PRO A 291 24.94 -3.34 7.44
C PRO A 291 25.84 -4.52 7.07
N THR A 292 25.26 -5.70 6.83
CA THR A 292 26.03 -6.87 6.36
C THR A 292 26.54 -6.69 4.94
N ASN A 293 25.81 -5.93 4.12
CA ASN A 293 26.21 -5.57 2.77
C ASN A 293 27.22 -4.42 2.75
N ILE A 294 27.21 -3.54 3.75
CA ILE A 294 28.16 -2.43 3.87
C ILE A 294 29.57 -2.96 4.14
N THR A 295 29.68 -4.01 4.96
CA THR A 295 31.00 -4.60 5.30
C THR A 295 31.61 -5.27 4.06
N GLY A 296 32.73 -4.72 3.59
CA GLY A 296 33.42 -5.23 2.41
C GLY A 296 32.97 -4.62 1.09
N THR A 297 32.19 -3.54 1.13
CA THR A 297 31.82 -2.75 -0.06
C THR A 297 33.08 -2.39 -0.86
N PRO A 298 33.13 -2.71 -2.15
CA PRO A 298 34.22 -2.32 -3.03
C PRO A 298 34.39 -0.80 -3.11
N SER A 299 35.62 -0.35 -3.37
CA SER A 299 35.94 1.11 -3.34
C SER A 299 35.21 1.93 -4.40
N ASP A 300 34.78 1.30 -5.48
CA ASP A 300 34.01 1.93 -6.57
C ASP A 300 32.50 1.93 -6.33
N GLU A 301 32.03 1.42 -5.16
CA GLU A 301 30.64 1.41 -4.71
C GLU A 301 30.43 2.15 -3.39
N LEU A 302 31.45 2.79 -2.84
CA LEU A 302 31.32 3.54 -1.59
C LEU A 302 30.31 4.69 -1.69
N MET A 303 30.01 5.16 -2.90
CA MET A 303 28.98 6.17 -3.14
C MET A 303 27.56 5.61 -3.04
N ASP A 304 27.39 4.30 -3.17
CA ASP A 304 26.08 3.63 -3.14
C ASP A 304 25.63 3.31 -1.71
N VAL A 305 26.54 3.35 -0.75
CA VAL A 305 26.24 3.08 0.65
C VAL A 305 25.20 4.09 1.17
N ASN A 306 24.02 3.61 1.48
CA ASN A 306 22.81 4.35 1.87
C ASN A 306 22.24 5.34 0.83
N ASP A 307 22.83 5.43 -0.38
CA ASP A 307 22.45 6.44 -1.38
C ASP A 307 22.24 5.84 -2.78
N TYR A 308 22.07 4.53 -2.91
CA TYR A 308 21.96 3.88 -4.23
C TYR A 308 20.82 4.45 -5.09
N PRO A 309 19.57 4.61 -4.61
CA PRO A 309 18.49 5.25 -5.38
C PRO A 309 18.85 6.66 -5.80
N GLN A 310 19.49 7.44 -4.92
CA GLN A 310 19.93 8.82 -5.19
C GLN A 310 20.99 8.87 -6.28
N GLN A 311 21.95 7.94 -6.28
CA GLN A 311 22.97 7.83 -7.33
C GLN A 311 22.32 7.60 -8.70
N LEU A 312 21.33 6.72 -8.79
CA LEU A 312 20.56 6.48 -10.02
C LEU A 312 19.81 7.73 -10.46
N LEU A 313 19.07 8.37 -9.54
CA LEU A 313 18.21 9.51 -9.83
C LEU A 313 19.02 10.79 -10.14
N ASN A 314 20.29 10.87 -9.73
CA ASN A 314 21.22 11.93 -10.08
C ASN A 314 22.05 11.63 -11.34
N SER A 315 21.92 10.43 -11.93
CA SER A 315 22.64 10.02 -13.14
C SER A 315 21.91 10.45 -14.43
N PRO A 316 22.55 10.36 -15.60
CA PRO A 316 21.89 10.54 -16.88
C PRO A 316 20.79 9.53 -17.19
N ALA A 317 20.77 8.38 -16.48
CA ALA A 317 19.72 7.35 -16.59
C ALA A 317 18.37 7.81 -16.01
N ALA A 318 18.34 8.79 -15.11
CA ALA A 318 17.15 9.27 -14.39
C ALA A 318 15.95 9.61 -15.28
N LYS A 319 16.20 10.05 -16.52
CA LYS A 319 15.18 10.38 -17.52
C LYS A 319 14.42 9.15 -18.06
N TYR A 320 14.95 7.96 -17.83
CA TYR A 320 14.33 6.68 -18.22
C TYR A 320 13.73 5.94 -17.02
N ILE A 321 14.11 6.34 -15.78
CA ILE A 321 13.62 5.74 -14.54
C ILE A 321 12.27 6.36 -14.21
N THR A 322 11.20 5.54 -14.22
CA THR A 322 9.86 5.97 -13.84
C THR A 322 9.71 6.09 -12.33
N GLY A 323 10.28 5.18 -11.56
CA GLY A 323 10.23 5.16 -10.09
C GLY A 323 11.29 4.26 -9.48
N ILE A 324 11.22 4.11 -8.16
CA ILE A 324 12.15 3.29 -7.38
C ILE A 324 11.39 2.10 -6.79
N ALA A 325 11.98 0.91 -6.94
CA ALA A 325 11.49 -0.34 -6.39
C ALA A 325 12.21 -0.65 -5.08
N GLU A 326 11.46 -1.07 -4.06
CA GLU A 326 12.00 -1.32 -2.73
C GLU A 326 11.50 -2.65 -2.13
N HIS A 327 12.29 -3.19 -1.18
CA HIS A 327 12.04 -4.42 -0.43
C HIS A 327 12.02 -4.16 1.07
N CYS A 328 11.37 -5.05 1.83
CA CYS A 328 11.09 -4.86 3.24
C CYS A 328 12.10 -5.48 4.22
N TYR A 329 13.16 -6.13 3.74
CA TYR A 329 13.98 -6.99 4.62
C TYR A 329 14.94 -6.25 5.54
N TYR A 330 15.20 -4.97 5.27
CA TYR A 330 15.98 -4.12 6.13
C TYR A 330 15.54 -2.66 6.01
N GLY A 331 15.59 -1.92 7.12
CA GLY A 331 15.09 -0.55 7.20
C GLY A 331 13.69 -0.50 7.81
N ASP A 332 13.02 0.60 7.56
CA ASP A 332 11.70 0.93 8.09
C ASP A 332 10.87 1.58 6.96
N PRO A 333 9.57 1.32 6.83
CA PRO A 333 8.76 1.93 5.77
C PRO A 333 8.89 3.45 5.66
N SER A 334 9.25 4.16 6.74
CA SER A 334 9.47 5.62 6.72
C SER A 334 10.69 6.05 5.91
N ASP A 335 11.61 5.14 5.59
CA ASP A 335 12.75 5.42 4.70
C ASP A 335 12.26 5.79 3.29
N MET A 336 11.16 5.16 2.82
CA MET A 336 10.48 5.54 1.58
C MET A 336 10.00 7.01 1.61
N THR A 337 9.51 7.50 2.74
CA THR A 337 9.13 8.91 2.88
C THR A 337 10.33 9.84 2.79
N ALA A 338 11.50 9.45 3.30
CA ALA A 338 12.72 10.24 3.16
C ALA A 338 13.13 10.37 1.69
N LEU A 339 13.10 9.25 0.95
CA LEU A 339 13.39 9.24 -0.49
C LEU A 339 12.35 10.06 -1.29
N HIS A 340 11.06 9.91 -0.99
CA HIS A 340 10.00 10.69 -1.64
C HIS A 340 10.18 12.20 -1.41
N ASN A 341 10.53 12.62 -0.22
CA ASN A 341 10.74 14.05 0.08
C ASN A 341 11.90 14.65 -0.72
N GLU A 342 12.89 13.85 -1.05
CA GLU A 342 14.03 14.27 -1.88
C GLU A 342 13.67 14.26 -3.39
N TYR A 343 12.87 13.28 -3.83
CA TYR A 343 12.46 13.10 -5.23
C TYR A 343 10.93 12.96 -5.36
N PRO A 344 10.14 14.01 -5.09
CA PRO A 344 8.68 13.93 -5.00
C PRO A 344 7.96 13.55 -6.31
N ASP A 345 8.65 13.70 -7.44
CA ASP A 345 8.12 13.33 -8.76
C ASP A 345 8.39 11.86 -9.13
N LYS A 346 9.07 11.11 -8.25
CA LYS A 346 9.39 9.70 -8.48
C LYS A 346 8.52 8.81 -7.59
N PRO A 347 7.59 8.04 -8.16
CA PRO A 347 6.84 7.03 -7.43
C PRO A 347 7.76 5.99 -6.79
N ILE A 348 7.30 5.44 -5.67
CA ILE A 348 7.95 4.33 -4.96
C ILE A 348 7.04 3.11 -5.02
N TYR A 349 7.64 1.94 -5.14
CA TYR A 349 6.97 0.67 -5.29
C TYR A 349 7.56 -0.34 -4.30
N GLU A 350 6.74 -0.86 -3.40
CA GLU A 350 7.09 -2.05 -2.61
C GLU A 350 6.96 -3.26 -3.51
N THR A 351 8.08 -3.86 -3.88
CA THR A 351 8.15 -4.86 -4.95
C THR A 351 8.47 -6.26 -4.46
N GLU A 352 8.94 -6.41 -3.22
CA GLU A 352 9.16 -7.72 -2.61
C GLU A 352 9.14 -7.64 -1.09
N CYS A 353 8.36 -8.51 -0.48
CA CYS A 353 8.41 -8.84 0.94
C CYS A 353 7.91 -10.25 1.18
N SER A 354 8.54 -11.01 2.05
CA SER A 354 8.13 -12.38 2.35
C SER A 354 7.74 -12.54 3.81
N GLY A 355 6.60 -13.17 4.06
CA GLY A 355 6.36 -13.80 5.34
C GLY A 355 7.38 -14.93 5.58
N SER A 356 7.59 -15.27 6.82
CA SER A 356 8.50 -16.33 7.24
C SER A 356 7.90 -17.20 8.34
N GLN A 357 8.25 -18.47 8.33
CA GLN A 357 7.89 -19.38 9.41
C GLN A 357 8.50 -18.87 10.73
N SER A 358 7.66 -18.67 11.75
CA SER A 358 8.12 -18.31 13.08
C SER A 358 8.94 -19.42 13.73
N SER A 359 9.76 -19.08 14.71
CA SER A 359 10.53 -20.06 15.51
C SER A 359 9.64 -21.12 16.16
N ASP A 360 8.42 -20.75 16.55
CA ASP A 360 7.32 -21.67 16.84
C ASP A 360 6.34 -21.64 15.66
N PRO A 361 6.25 -22.72 14.87
CA PRO A 361 5.35 -22.78 13.69
C PRO A 361 3.87 -22.52 14.02
N ALA A 362 3.45 -22.72 15.26
CA ALA A 362 2.07 -22.44 15.67
C ALA A 362 1.75 -20.93 15.64
N ASN A 363 2.76 -20.09 15.73
CA ASN A 363 2.62 -18.63 15.73
C ASN A 363 2.79 -18.00 14.33
N THR A 364 3.22 -18.77 13.32
CA THR A 364 3.50 -18.22 11.98
C THR A 364 2.35 -17.36 11.45
N PHE A 365 1.11 -17.87 11.52
CA PHE A 365 -0.04 -17.13 11.02
C PHE A 365 -0.24 -15.80 11.77
N SER A 366 -0.16 -15.83 13.11
CA SER A 366 -0.39 -14.63 13.91
C SER A 366 0.73 -13.59 13.76
N ASP A 367 1.97 -14.06 13.75
CA ASP A 367 3.13 -13.18 13.64
C ASP A 367 3.17 -12.51 12.26
N THR A 368 2.95 -13.29 11.17
CA THR A 368 2.89 -12.75 9.82
C THR A 368 1.74 -11.76 9.65
N LEU A 369 0.51 -12.12 10.09
CA LEU A 369 -0.64 -11.22 9.93
C LEU A 369 -0.40 -9.85 10.56
N LYS A 370 0.16 -9.84 11.77
CA LYS A 370 0.44 -8.59 12.50
C LYS A 370 1.56 -7.79 11.84
N TRP A 371 2.63 -8.47 11.45
CA TRP A 371 3.77 -7.81 10.85
C TRP A 371 3.42 -7.21 9.48
N ASP A 372 2.73 -7.98 8.63
CA ASP A 372 2.28 -7.52 7.31
C ASP A 372 1.33 -6.32 7.47
N ALA A 373 0.29 -6.46 8.29
CA ALA A 373 -0.68 -5.39 8.52
C ALA A 373 -0.02 -4.07 8.90
N ARG A 374 0.97 -4.09 9.81
CA ARG A 374 1.68 -2.90 10.26
C ARG A 374 2.64 -2.37 9.20
N ASN A 375 3.50 -3.22 8.63
CA ASN A 375 4.62 -2.75 7.81
C ASN A 375 4.28 -2.66 6.32
N LEU A 376 3.44 -3.57 5.82
CA LEU A 376 3.11 -3.62 4.40
C LEU A 376 1.79 -2.90 4.09
N GLU A 377 0.65 -3.42 4.59
CA GLU A 377 -0.65 -2.88 4.19
C GLU A 377 -0.81 -1.42 4.62
N ILE A 378 -0.41 -1.09 5.85
CA ILE A 378 -0.50 0.27 6.38
C ILE A 378 0.84 1.00 6.24
N GLY A 379 1.93 0.42 6.72
CA GLY A 379 3.22 1.09 6.80
C GLY A 379 3.73 1.54 5.43
N SER A 380 3.87 0.62 4.46
CA SER A 380 4.39 0.95 3.14
C SER A 380 3.48 1.92 2.38
N THR A 381 2.14 1.69 2.43
CA THR A 381 1.19 2.56 1.73
C THR A 381 1.10 3.95 2.33
N ARG A 382 1.26 4.10 3.65
CA ARG A 382 1.38 5.43 4.27
C ARG A 382 2.68 6.15 3.92
N ASN A 383 3.71 5.40 3.63
CA ASN A 383 5.04 5.91 3.30
C ASN A 383 5.32 5.90 1.78
N TRP A 384 4.30 6.23 0.98
CA TRP A 384 4.37 6.52 -0.45
C TRP A 384 4.48 5.31 -1.38
N SER A 385 4.49 4.08 -0.90
CA SER A 385 4.43 2.96 -1.82
C SER A 385 3.13 2.94 -2.62
N SER A 386 3.25 2.71 -3.92
CA SER A 386 2.13 2.56 -4.86
C SER A 386 1.72 1.09 -5.06
N THR A 387 2.50 0.16 -4.53
CA THR A 387 2.25 -1.29 -4.58
C THR A 387 2.52 -1.95 -3.24
N VAL A 388 1.96 -3.15 -3.04
CA VAL A 388 2.40 -4.11 -2.02
C VAL A 388 2.51 -5.46 -2.69
N VAL A 389 3.73 -6.04 -2.73
CA VAL A 389 4.01 -7.28 -3.45
C VAL A 389 4.73 -8.27 -2.54
N ASN A 390 4.05 -9.37 -2.21
CA ASN A 390 4.67 -10.47 -1.49
C ASN A 390 5.60 -11.27 -2.41
N TRP A 391 6.61 -11.98 -1.81
CA TRP A 391 7.57 -12.71 -2.61
C TRP A 391 6.90 -13.85 -3.37
N ASP A 392 6.38 -14.89 -2.72
CA ASP A 392 5.87 -16.04 -3.44
C ASP A 392 4.35 -16.17 -3.45
N LEU A 393 3.78 -16.44 -4.64
CA LEU A 393 2.36 -16.72 -4.77
C LEU A 393 1.99 -18.04 -4.11
N ALA A 394 2.80 -19.09 -4.32
CA ALA A 394 2.52 -20.42 -3.81
C ALA A 394 3.82 -21.19 -3.50
N LEU A 395 3.89 -21.81 -2.32
CA LEU A 395 4.99 -22.67 -1.91
C LEU A 395 4.47 -24.00 -1.34
N ASN A 396 5.35 -24.99 -1.24
CA ASN A 396 5.05 -26.22 -0.51
C ASN A 396 5.18 -26.01 1.02
N PRO A 397 4.78 -26.98 1.87
CA PRO A 397 4.85 -26.84 3.32
C PRO A 397 6.28 -26.69 3.90
N GLN A 398 7.31 -26.88 3.10
CA GLN A 398 8.70 -26.71 3.47
C GLN A 398 9.28 -25.36 3.02
N GLY A 399 8.44 -24.43 2.55
CA GLY A 399 8.88 -23.12 2.05
C GLY A 399 9.59 -23.19 0.70
N GLY A 400 9.33 -24.18 -0.11
CA GLY A 400 10.01 -24.40 -1.37
C GLY A 400 9.10 -24.83 -2.53
N PRO A 401 9.72 -25.33 -3.63
CA PRO A 401 11.14 -25.66 -3.83
C PRO A 401 12.05 -24.44 -3.93
N HIS A 402 13.28 -24.54 -3.44
CA HIS A 402 14.28 -23.47 -3.50
C HIS A 402 15.72 -24.06 -3.61
N VAL A 403 16.67 -23.25 -4.07
CA VAL A 403 18.08 -23.66 -4.24
C VAL A 403 19.04 -22.90 -3.30
N GLY A 404 18.54 -22.27 -2.30
CA GLY A 404 19.23 -21.38 -1.37
C GLY A 404 18.29 -20.25 -1.00
N GLY A 405 18.83 -19.10 -0.61
CA GLY A 405 18.01 -17.95 -0.25
C GLY A 405 17.11 -18.24 0.95
N CYS A 406 15.85 -17.91 0.85
CA CYS A 406 14.89 -18.04 1.94
C CYS A 406 14.42 -19.50 2.14
N GLY A 407 14.92 -20.16 3.16
CA GLY A 407 14.48 -21.52 3.53
C GLY A 407 13.26 -21.56 4.47
N THR A 408 12.75 -20.41 4.90
CA THR A 408 11.61 -20.27 5.82
C THR A 408 10.47 -19.44 5.25
N CYS A 409 10.59 -18.97 4.01
CA CYS A 409 9.57 -18.17 3.35
C CYS A 409 8.22 -18.87 3.30
N THR A 410 7.16 -18.09 3.43
CA THR A 410 5.77 -18.51 3.21
C THR A 410 5.24 -17.87 1.94
N GLY A 411 4.37 -18.56 1.22
CA GLY A 411 3.67 -18.02 0.06
C GLY A 411 2.30 -17.47 0.46
N ILE A 412 1.64 -16.78 -0.45
CA ILE A 412 0.22 -16.40 -0.27
C ILE A 412 -0.61 -17.66 0.03
N VAL A 413 -0.34 -18.75 -0.68
CA VAL A 413 -0.94 -20.06 -0.42
C VAL A 413 0.11 -21.14 -0.25
N THR A 414 -0.21 -22.15 0.55
CA THR A 414 0.60 -23.38 0.67
C THR A 414 -0.10 -24.51 -0.07
N VAL A 415 0.61 -25.15 -1.00
CA VAL A 415 0.16 -26.36 -1.71
C VAL A 415 0.79 -27.58 -1.04
N GLY A 416 -0.04 -28.34 -0.34
CA GLY A 416 0.38 -29.48 0.48
C GLY A 416 0.10 -30.85 -0.16
N PRO A 417 0.51 -31.94 0.54
CA PRO A 417 0.24 -33.30 0.08
C PRO A 417 -1.25 -33.59 -0.07
N GLY A 418 -1.60 -34.44 -1.04
CA GLY A 418 -2.99 -34.84 -1.29
C GLY A 418 -3.84 -33.71 -1.87
N ASP A 419 -3.20 -32.89 -2.68
CA ASP A 419 -3.81 -31.77 -3.39
C ASP A 419 -4.44 -30.70 -2.45
N THR A 420 -3.96 -30.60 -1.21
CA THR A 420 -4.47 -29.59 -0.27
C THR A 420 -3.94 -28.22 -0.61
N VAL A 421 -4.79 -27.19 -0.52
CA VAL A 421 -4.41 -25.78 -0.63
C VAL A 421 -4.85 -25.07 0.63
N SER A 422 -3.93 -24.35 1.27
CA SER A 422 -4.21 -23.55 2.46
C SER A 422 -3.82 -22.09 2.18
N ASN A 423 -4.71 -21.18 2.51
CA ASN A 423 -4.42 -19.74 2.50
C ASN A 423 -3.62 -19.40 3.76
N ASN A 424 -2.49 -18.73 3.61
CA ASN A 424 -1.64 -18.28 4.70
C ASN A 424 -2.07 -16.87 5.19
N ALA A 425 -1.36 -16.31 6.16
CA ALA A 425 -1.67 -15.01 6.72
C ALA A 425 -1.62 -13.90 5.66
N GLU A 426 -0.65 -13.99 4.76
CA GLU A 426 -0.44 -13.08 3.62
C GLU A 426 -1.68 -12.97 2.73
N TYR A 427 -2.40 -14.08 2.48
CA TYR A 427 -3.67 -14.07 1.76
C TYR A 427 -4.69 -13.14 2.43
N TYR A 428 -4.80 -13.22 3.75
CA TYR A 428 -5.80 -12.49 4.52
C TYR A 428 -5.36 -11.05 4.83
N ALA A 429 -4.08 -10.78 4.97
CA ALA A 429 -3.54 -9.44 5.15
C ALA A 429 -3.65 -8.64 3.84
N LEU A 430 -3.07 -9.16 2.78
CA LEU A 430 -3.09 -8.53 1.46
C LEU A 430 -4.52 -8.37 0.93
N GLY A 431 -5.40 -9.35 1.20
CA GLY A 431 -6.82 -9.30 0.84
C GLY A 431 -7.59 -8.16 1.50
N GLN A 432 -7.14 -7.61 2.64
CA GLN A 432 -7.71 -6.40 3.24
C GLN A 432 -7.48 -5.14 2.38
N LEU A 433 -6.49 -5.17 1.49
CA LEU A 433 -6.27 -4.13 0.49
C LEU A 433 -6.80 -4.53 -0.89
N SER A 434 -6.31 -5.63 -1.44
CA SER A 434 -6.48 -5.99 -2.86
C SER A 434 -7.93 -6.17 -3.29
N ARG A 435 -8.82 -6.62 -2.37
CA ARG A 435 -10.26 -6.76 -2.64
C ARG A 435 -11.00 -5.44 -2.69
N PHE A 436 -10.50 -4.40 -2.04
CA PHE A 436 -11.25 -3.18 -1.76
C PHE A 436 -10.61 -1.93 -2.36
N VAL A 437 -9.30 -1.87 -2.44
CA VAL A 437 -8.55 -0.74 -3.03
C VAL A 437 -8.27 -1.06 -4.50
N GLN A 438 -8.91 -0.30 -5.38
CA GLN A 438 -8.82 -0.53 -6.82
C GLN A 438 -7.54 0.08 -7.41
N PRO A 439 -6.96 -0.49 -8.50
CA PRO A 439 -5.96 0.22 -9.27
C PRO A 439 -6.47 1.61 -9.69
N GLY A 440 -5.66 2.64 -9.43
CA GLY A 440 -6.04 4.03 -9.60
C GLY A 440 -6.69 4.69 -8.39
N ALA A 441 -6.87 3.97 -7.27
CA ALA A 441 -7.25 4.58 -6.00
C ALA A 441 -6.18 5.56 -5.53
N VAL A 442 -6.60 6.66 -4.91
CA VAL A 442 -5.70 7.67 -4.35
C VAL A 442 -5.68 7.54 -2.83
N ARG A 443 -4.49 7.42 -2.24
CA ARG A 443 -4.37 7.53 -0.78
C ARG A 443 -4.80 8.91 -0.35
N ILE A 444 -5.64 9.00 0.68
CA ILE A 444 -6.17 10.24 1.23
C ILE A 444 -5.75 10.42 2.68
N GLY A 445 -5.97 11.63 3.22
CA GLY A 445 -5.68 11.93 4.61
C GLY A 445 -6.45 11.04 5.56
N SER A 446 -5.74 10.44 6.52
CA SER A 446 -6.32 9.74 7.67
C SER A 446 -5.39 9.88 8.87
N THR A 447 -5.95 9.75 10.08
CA THR A 447 -5.19 9.92 11.31
C THR A 447 -4.67 8.56 11.74
N SER A 448 -3.37 8.31 11.58
CA SER A 448 -2.74 7.13 12.15
C SER A 448 -2.42 7.33 13.63
N PHE A 449 -2.58 6.31 14.44
CA PHE A 449 -2.20 6.27 15.84
C PHE A 449 -0.88 5.54 16.06
N GLY A 450 -0.38 4.84 15.07
CA GLY A 450 0.93 4.25 14.98
C GLY A 450 1.58 4.61 13.64
N THR A 451 2.87 4.45 13.54
CA THR A 451 3.60 4.58 12.29
C THR A 451 4.30 3.25 12.01
N THR A 452 5.60 3.26 11.95
CA THR A 452 6.41 2.10 11.69
C THR A 452 6.73 1.31 12.95
N ASP A 453 6.88 2.00 14.09
CA ASP A 453 6.98 1.37 15.40
C ASP A 453 5.62 1.40 16.10
N TRP A 454 5.09 0.22 16.42
CA TRP A 454 3.82 0.13 17.11
C TRP A 454 3.84 0.79 18.49
N ASN A 455 2.90 1.69 18.75
CA ASN A 455 2.81 2.49 19.97
C ASN A 455 1.63 2.10 20.89
N GLY A 456 0.92 1.03 20.59
CA GLY A 456 -0.23 0.55 21.36
C GLY A 456 -1.59 1.11 20.91
N GLU A 457 -1.64 1.87 19.85
CA GLU A 457 -2.86 2.49 19.33
C GLU A 457 -3.31 1.82 18.01
N VAL A 458 -4.51 2.14 17.54
CA VAL A 458 -5.00 1.67 16.25
C VAL A 458 -4.28 2.42 15.14
N GLU A 459 -3.70 1.68 14.21
CA GLU A 459 -3.07 2.19 12.99
C GLU A 459 -4.07 2.22 11.85
N ASP A 460 -3.91 3.12 10.88
CA ASP A 460 -4.86 3.24 9.78
C ASP A 460 -4.23 3.78 8.49
N VAL A 461 -4.88 3.50 7.37
CA VAL A 461 -4.66 4.16 6.08
C VAL A 461 -5.98 4.25 5.32
N ALA A 462 -6.21 5.34 4.59
CA ALA A 462 -7.43 5.54 3.83
C ALA A 462 -7.18 5.82 2.34
N PHE A 463 -8.13 5.39 1.52
CA PHE A 463 -8.09 5.54 0.07
C PHE A 463 -9.45 5.97 -0.47
N ILE A 464 -9.44 6.69 -1.61
CA ILE A 464 -10.64 6.90 -2.43
C ILE A 464 -10.46 6.20 -3.77
N ASN A 465 -11.38 5.31 -4.07
CA ASN A 465 -11.39 4.54 -5.31
C ASN A 465 -11.87 5.37 -6.51
N PRO A 466 -11.54 4.98 -7.75
CA PRO A 466 -12.05 5.62 -8.95
C PRO A 466 -13.58 5.63 -9.06
N ASP A 467 -14.28 4.69 -8.39
CA ASP A 467 -15.75 4.66 -8.33
C ASP A 467 -16.35 5.56 -7.25
N GLY A 468 -15.50 6.30 -6.51
CA GLY A 468 -15.90 7.21 -5.44
C GLY A 468 -16.19 6.52 -4.10
N SER A 469 -15.90 5.23 -3.95
CA SER A 469 -15.93 4.59 -2.63
C SER A 469 -14.70 4.97 -1.81
N THR A 470 -14.90 5.14 -0.52
CA THR A 470 -13.82 5.33 0.47
C THR A 470 -13.53 3.98 1.12
N VAL A 471 -12.23 3.68 1.27
CA VAL A 471 -11.72 2.50 1.94
C VAL A 471 -10.83 2.95 3.09
N LEU A 472 -11.11 2.48 4.30
CA LEU A 472 -10.26 2.66 5.47
C LEU A 472 -9.80 1.28 5.94
N VAL A 473 -8.49 1.08 6.03
CA VAL A 473 -7.88 -0.09 6.64
C VAL A 473 -7.38 0.31 8.03
N ALA A 474 -7.74 -0.46 9.05
CA ALA A 474 -7.36 -0.21 10.43
C ALA A 474 -6.82 -1.49 11.09
N HIS A 475 -5.74 -1.36 11.85
CA HIS A 475 -5.04 -2.46 12.52
C HIS A 475 -4.95 -2.20 14.01
N ASN A 476 -5.24 -3.20 14.82
CA ASN A 476 -5.05 -3.22 16.26
C ASN A 476 -4.12 -4.37 16.63
N GLU A 477 -2.87 -4.05 16.94
CA GLU A 477 -1.86 -5.04 17.34
C GLU A 477 -1.87 -5.33 18.86
N ASN A 478 -2.77 -4.70 19.63
CA ASN A 478 -2.92 -5.05 21.03
C ASN A 478 -3.62 -6.40 21.20
N ASP A 479 -3.27 -7.15 22.22
CA ASP A 479 -3.98 -8.37 22.64
C ASP A 479 -5.45 -8.12 23.00
N ASN A 480 -5.79 -6.88 23.37
CA ASN A 480 -7.13 -6.47 23.78
C ASN A 480 -7.84 -5.66 22.73
N ALA A 481 -9.18 -5.79 22.70
CA ALA A 481 -10.01 -4.99 21.84
C ALA A 481 -9.88 -3.49 22.15
N GLN A 482 -9.83 -2.67 21.11
CA GLN A 482 -9.77 -1.20 21.20
C GLN A 482 -10.96 -0.55 20.53
N ALA A 483 -11.56 0.40 21.23
CA ALA A 483 -12.61 1.24 20.66
C ALA A 483 -11.99 2.49 20.03
N PHE A 484 -12.37 2.77 18.78
CA PHE A 484 -12.02 3.99 18.07
C PHE A 484 -13.23 4.54 17.32
N ALA A 485 -13.17 5.79 16.94
CA ALA A 485 -14.17 6.42 16.09
C ALA A 485 -13.55 6.72 14.71
N VAL A 486 -14.40 6.72 13.69
CA VAL A 486 -14.07 7.21 12.35
C VAL A 486 -14.92 8.41 12.05
N GLN A 487 -14.35 9.47 11.51
CA GLN A 487 -15.06 10.67 11.11
C GLN A 487 -14.68 11.08 9.69
N GLU A 488 -15.69 11.31 8.85
CA GLU A 488 -15.55 11.97 7.56
C GLU A 488 -16.56 13.13 7.50
N GLY A 489 -16.07 14.35 7.33
CA GLY A 489 -16.91 15.55 7.38
C GLY A 489 -17.58 15.73 8.75
N ASP A 490 -18.92 15.78 8.76
CA ASP A 490 -19.74 15.95 9.97
C ASP A 490 -20.35 14.62 10.47
N GLN A 491 -20.02 13.51 9.85
CA GLN A 491 -20.54 12.19 10.18
C GLN A 491 -19.42 11.23 10.61
N GLY A 492 -19.77 10.29 11.44
CA GLY A 492 -18.83 9.28 11.90
C GLY A 492 -19.52 8.08 12.52
N PHE A 493 -18.72 7.06 12.82
CA PHE A 493 -19.15 5.89 13.56
C PHE A 493 -18.11 5.52 14.62
N THR A 494 -18.50 4.72 15.59
CA THR A 494 -17.58 4.11 16.56
C THR A 494 -17.55 2.62 16.32
N TYR A 495 -16.37 2.03 16.38
CA TYR A 495 -16.17 0.61 16.23
C TYR A 495 -15.22 0.09 17.34
N THR A 496 -15.42 -1.16 17.76
CA THR A 496 -14.48 -1.83 18.67
C THR A 496 -13.77 -2.90 17.87
N LEU A 497 -12.49 -2.65 17.55
CA LEU A 497 -11.66 -3.56 16.80
C LEU A 497 -11.09 -4.61 17.74
N PRO A 498 -11.32 -5.91 17.51
CA PRO A 498 -10.73 -6.98 18.32
C PRO A 498 -9.22 -6.85 18.45
N GLY A 499 -8.65 -7.43 19.48
CA GLY A 499 -7.21 -7.52 19.61
C GLY A 499 -6.59 -8.34 18.47
N ASP A 500 -5.35 -8.05 18.13
CA ASP A 500 -4.59 -8.72 17.06
C ASP A 500 -5.40 -8.87 15.76
N SER A 501 -5.92 -7.75 15.23
CA SER A 501 -6.78 -7.80 14.05
C SER A 501 -6.56 -6.64 13.09
N ILE A 502 -6.77 -6.93 11.80
CA ILE A 502 -6.85 -5.93 10.73
C ILE A 502 -8.26 -5.93 10.14
N ALA A 503 -8.83 -4.76 9.90
CA ALA A 503 -10.16 -4.61 9.34
C ALA A 503 -10.20 -3.56 8.24
N THR A 504 -11.05 -3.82 7.24
CA THR A 504 -11.33 -2.89 6.14
C THR A 504 -12.77 -2.42 6.23
N PHE A 505 -12.94 -1.10 6.20
CA PHE A 505 -14.22 -0.41 6.18
C PHE A 505 -14.41 0.22 4.81
N VAL A 506 -15.55 -0.07 4.16
CA VAL A 506 -15.85 0.44 2.81
C VAL A 506 -17.20 1.15 2.82
N TRP A 507 -17.23 2.38 2.36
CA TRP A 507 -18.48 3.13 2.22
C TRP A 507 -18.53 3.92 0.93
N HIS A 508 -19.76 4.23 0.51
CA HIS A 508 -20.04 5.05 -0.65
C HIS A 508 -20.76 6.32 -0.23
N GLY A 509 -20.46 7.37 -0.90
CA GLY A 509 -21.10 8.67 -0.74
C GLY A 509 -20.09 9.73 -0.37
N ASP A 510 -20.30 10.87 -0.94
CA ASP A 510 -19.53 12.07 -0.67
C ASP A 510 -20.01 12.66 0.67
N LEU A 511 -19.51 12.11 1.76
CA LEU A 511 -19.80 12.64 3.11
C LEU A 511 -19.09 13.99 3.30
N ALA A 512 -17.88 14.12 2.75
CA ALA A 512 -17.11 15.35 2.77
C ALA A 512 -17.67 16.39 1.78
N GLY A 513 -18.11 15.98 0.57
CA GLY A 513 -18.65 16.89 -0.44
C GLY A 513 -20.05 17.42 -0.11
N ARG A 514 -20.80 16.75 0.78
CA ARG A 514 -22.09 17.29 1.28
C ARG A 514 -21.87 18.47 2.21
N HIS A 515 -20.76 18.47 2.95
CA HIS A 515 -20.37 19.50 3.89
C HIS A 515 -18.84 19.59 3.96
N PRO A 516 -18.18 20.10 2.87
CA PRO A 516 -16.74 20.20 2.87
C PRO A 516 -16.31 21.03 4.08
N LEU A 517 -15.29 20.57 4.78
CA LEU A 517 -14.69 21.35 5.84
C LEU A 517 -14.02 22.58 5.23
N GLN A 518 -14.28 23.73 5.79
CA GLN A 518 -13.71 24.99 5.38
C GLN A 518 -12.72 25.47 6.45
N GLN A 519 -11.49 25.70 6.05
CA GLN A 519 -10.49 26.24 6.97
C GLN A 519 -10.85 27.66 7.41
N VAL A 520 -10.75 27.90 8.71
CA VAL A 520 -10.96 29.22 9.30
C VAL A 520 -9.66 30.02 9.16
N THR A 521 -9.74 31.18 8.52
CA THR A 521 -8.58 32.09 8.45
C THR A 521 -8.22 32.59 9.86
N PRO A 522 -6.95 32.49 10.30
CA PRO A 522 -6.52 32.86 11.66
C PRO A 522 -6.40 34.35 11.84
N THR A 523 -7.56 35.07 11.75
CA THR A 523 -7.63 36.52 12.02
C THR A 523 -7.96 36.75 13.48
N ALA A 524 -7.12 37.49 14.19
CA ALA A 524 -7.26 37.80 15.62
C ALA A 524 -7.12 36.57 16.57
N TRP A 525 -6.48 35.50 16.11
CA TRP A 525 -6.09 34.39 16.98
C TRP A 525 -4.97 34.81 17.93
N THR A 526 -5.00 34.28 19.13
CA THR A 526 -3.92 34.39 20.09
C THR A 526 -3.56 33.03 20.65
N ALA A 527 -2.28 32.80 20.93
CA ALA A 527 -1.81 31.56 21.51
C ALA A 527 -1.05 31.79 22.82
N THR A 528 -1.20 30.86 23.75
CA THR A 528 -0.41 30.77 24.98
C THR A 528 0.06 29.35 25.19
N ALA A 529 1.23 29.20 25.78
CA ALA A 529 1.83 27.87 26.01
C ALA A 529 2.58 27.78 27.34
N SER A 530 2.83 26.58 27.78
CA SER A 530 3.74 26.26 28.88
C SER A 530 4.62 25.06 28.44
N PRO A 531 5.95 25.27 28.32
CA PRO A 531 6.69 26.53 28.49
C PRO A 531 6.34 27.55 27.39
N ALA A 532 6.41 28.84 27.76
CA ALA A 532 6.28 29.93 26.79
C ALA A 532 7.66 30.30 26.26
N THR A 533 7.99 29.82 25.09
CA THR A 533 9.26 30.08 24.39
C THR A 533 9.19 31.36 23.54
N THR A 534 10.33 31.89 23.17
CA THR A 534 10.51 33.14 22.41
C THR A 534 11.52 32.96 21.27
N GLY A 535 11.67 33.96 20.44
CA GLY A 535 12.62 33.91 19.33
C GLY A 535 12.13 33.00 18.20
N SER A 536 12.99 32.10 17.71
CA SER A 536 12.66 31.15 16.64
C SER A 536 11.58 30.15 16.99
N ASP A 537 11.37 29.90 18.30
CA ASP A 537 10.41 28.93 18.84
C ASP A 537 9.23 29.61 19.55
N ALA A 538 8.95 30.85 19.21
CA ALA A 538 7.93 31.66 19.84
C ALA A 538 6.52 31.07 19.72
N VAL A 539 5.71 31.19 20.78
CA VAL A 539 4.31 30.65 20.79
C VAL A 539 3.47 31.19 19.64
N ALA A 540 3.73 32.41 19.17
CA ALA A 540 3.01 33.05 18.08
C ALA A 540 3.20 32.32 16.74
N ASN A 541 4.31 31.59 16.56
CA ASN A 541 4.61 30.85 15.34
C ASN A 541 3.60 29.71 15.10
N ALA A 542 2.94 29.20 16.14
CA ALA A 542 1.93 28.16 15.99
C ALA A 542 0.64 28.62 15.28
N ILE A 543 0.48 29.93 15.06
CA ILE A 543 -0.76 30.52 14.51
C ILE A 543 -0.49 31.61 13.46
N ASP A 544 0.73 31.71 12.93
CA ASP A 544 1.12 32.72 11.94
C ASP A 544 0.84 32.32 10.49
N ALA A 545 0.36 31.10 10.29
CA ALA A 545 0.08 30.48 8.98
C ALA A 545 1.36 30.30 8.10
N ASP A 546 2.52 30.22 8.72
CA ASP A 546 3.81 29.94 8.07
C ASP A 546 4.38 28.63 8.61
N ALA A 547 4.22 27.54 7.87
CA ALA A 547 4.70 26.21 8.26
C ALA A 547 6.23 26.09 8.31
N SER A 548 6.97 27.12 7.89
CA SER A 548 8.44 27.18 8.02
C SER A 548 8.91 27.68 9.39
N THR A 549 8.03 28.28 10.18
CA THR A 549 8.24 28.66 11.57
C THR A 549 7.56 27.66 12.51
N ARG A 550 7.90 27.68 13.81
CA ARG A 550 7.24 26.81 14.78
C ARG A 550 7.27 27.38 16.19
N TYR A 551 6.30 27.02 17.00
CA TYR A 551 6.42 26.91 18.43
C TYR A 551 7.17 25.63 18.78
N SER A 552 8.05 25.67 19.78
CA SER A 552 8.64 24.47 20.36
C SER A 552 8.75 24.61 21.89
N THR A 553 8.63 23.49 22.59
CA THR A 553 8.89 23.44 24.04
C THR A 553 10.34 23.74 24.40
N ASP A 554 11.28 23.63 23.43
CA ASP A 554 12.72 23.77 23.62
C ASP A 554 13.29 22.94 24.80
N THR A 555 12.57 21.88 25.15
CA THR A 555 12.89 20.92 26.21
C THR A 555 12.10 19.63 25.98
N GLY A 556 12.54 18.52 26.60
CA GLY A 556 11.81 17.26 26.55
C GLY A 556 10.37 17.41 27.04
N GLN A 557 9.51 16.56 26.51
CA GLN A 557 8.09 16.56 26.87
C GLN A 557 7.87 16.14 28.31
N ALA A 558 6.95 16.82 29.00
CA ALA A 558 6.55 16.50 30.35
C ALA A 558 5.03 16.74 30.53
N PRO A 559 4.34 15.92 31.37
CA PRO A 559 2.95 16.13 31.69
C PRO A 559 2.65 17.55 32.20
N GLY A 560 1.56 18.13 31.70
CA GLY A 560 1.13 19.49 32.04
C GLY A 560 1.70 20.59 31.15
N GLN A 561 2.64 20.31 30.25
CA GLN A 561 2.97 21.26 29.17
C GLN A 561 1.75 21.39 28.24
N TYR A 562 1.48 22.60 27.74
CA TYR A 562 0.29 22.84 26.91
C TYR A 562 0.52 23.91 25.84
N LEU A 563 -0.26 23.83 24.78
CA LEU A 563 -0.52 24.91 23.83
C LEU A 563 -2.03 25.19 23.82
N GLN A 564 -2.39 26.46 24.00
CA GLN A 564 -3.75 26.93 23.95
C GLN A 564 -3.90 27.97 22.86
N VAL A 565 -4.95 27.85 22.05
CA VAL A 565 -5.32 28.83 21.02
C VAL A 565 -6.70 29.42 21.33
N ASP A 566 -6.81 30.73 21.32
CA ASP A 566 -8.06 31.48 21.35
C ASP A 566 -8.36 32.02 19.96
N PHE A 567 -9.48 31.63 19.37
CA PHE A 567 -9.90 32.01 18.02
C PHE A 567 -10.42 33.46 17.93
N GLY A 568 -10.41 34.20 19.03
CA GLY A 568 -10.93 35.58 19.10
C GLY A 568 -12.44 35.70 19.07
N LYS A 569 -13.13 34.66 18.64
CA LYS A 569 -14.59 34.54 18.57
C LYS A 569 -14.99 33.06 18.68
N GLN A 570 -16.29 32.82 18.93
CA GLN A 570 -16.80 31.45 18.82
C GLN A 570 -16.84 30.97 17.34
N ILE A 571 -16.38 29.77 17.10
CA ILE A 571 -16.48 29.07 15.82
C ILE A 571 -17.11 27.68 16.04
N PRO A 572 -17.98 27.19 15.13
CA PRO A 572 -18.54 25.85 15.21
C PRO A 572 -17.53 24.83 14.63
N ALA A 573 -16.39 24.67 15.31
CA ALA A 573 -15.30 23.86 14.84
C ALA A 573 -15.69 22.37 14.72
N ARG A 574 -15.34 21.77 13.60
CA ARG A 574 -15.49 20.35 13.31
C ARG A 574 -14.18 19.58 13.43
N GLN A 575 -13.07 20.28 13.20
CA GLN A 575 -11.74 19.71 13.25
C GLN A 575 -10.73 20.78 13.62
N VAL A 576 -9.73 20.38 14.40
CA VAL A 576 -8.53 21.18 14.64
C VAL A 576 -7.30 20.30 14.40
N VAL A 577 -6.34 20.81 13.68
CA VAL A 577 -5.07 20.13 13.37
C VAL A 577 -3.92 20.89 14.02
N PHE A 578 -3.09 20.20 14.77
CA PHE A 578 -1.79 20.67 15.25
C PHE A 578 -0.72 20.04 14.36
N ASP A 579 -0.04 20.85 13.57
CA ASP A 579 0.94 20.42 12.56
C ASP A 579 2.35 20.74 13.07
N THR A 580 3.23 19.75 13.14
CA THR A 580 4.62 19.95 13.56
C THR A 580 5.50 20.51 12.43
N GLY A 581 4.98 20.63 11.21
CA GLY A 581 5.73 21.07 10.03
C GLY A 581 6.88 20.12 9.72
N ALA A 582 8.04 20.70 9.41
CA ALA A 582 9.25 19.93 9.12
C ALA A 582 9.82 19.16 10.33
N SER A 583 9.32 19.40 11.55
CA SER A 583 9.76 18.71 12.77
C SER A 583 8.90 17.47 13.04
N THR A 584 8.86 16.55 12.08
CA THR A 584 7.95 15.41 12.09
C THR A 584 8.10 14.49 13.31
N GLY A 585 9.27 14.46 13.95
CA GLY A 585 9.53 13.72 15.19
C GLY A 585 9.06 14.41 16.47
N ASP A 586 8.61 15.67 16.42
CA ASP A 586 8.29 16.49 17.60
C ASP A 586 6.79 16.46 17.97
N TYR A 587 6.10 15.37 17.69
CA TYR A 587 4.68 15.20 18.01
C TYR A 587 4.44 14.88 19.50
N PRO A 588 3.22 15.11 20.03
CA PRO A 588 2.92 14.84 21.44
C PRO A 588 2.87 13.32 21.71
N ARG A 589 3.65 12.85 22.68
CA ARG A 589 3.72 11.41 23.06
C ARG A 589 2.55 10.94 23.92
N GLY A 590 1.71 11.83 24.34
CA GLY A 590 0.46 11.63 25.03
C GLY A 590 -0.19 12.96 25.27
N TYR A 591 -1.49 13.08 25.05
CA TYR A 591 -2.19 14.35 25.17
C TYR A 591 -3.65 14.20 25.60
N THR A 592 -4.19 15.31 26.14
CA THR A 592 -5.63 15.56 26.25
C THR A 592 -5.97 16.89 25.57
N VAL A 593 -7.17 17.00 25.02
CA VAL A 593 -7.67 18.24 24.44
C VAL A 593 -8.95 18.68 25.14
N GLU A 594 -8.96 19.92 25.56
CA GLU A 594 -10.11 20.59 26.15
C GLU A 594 -10.53 21.76 25.28
N VAL A 595 -11.81 22.07 25.27
CA VAL A 595 -12.37 23.24 24.58
C VAL A 595 -13.10 24.18 25.56
N SER A 596 -13.17 25.46 25.20
CA SER A 596 -13.87 26.44 25.97
C SER A 596 -14.77 27.32 25.07
N PRO A 597 -16.04 27.51 25.38
CA PRO A 597 -16.93 28.39 24.63
C PRO A 597 -16.64 29.88 24.85
N ASP A 598 -15.96 30.26 25.93
CA ASP A 598 -15.72 31.65 26.32
C ASP A 598 -14.25 32.02 26.59
N GLY A 599 -13.35 31.03 26.53
CA GLY A 599 -11.91 31.17 26.79
C GLY A 599 -11.54 31.08 28.27
N THR A 600 -12.49 30.90 29.17
CA THR A 600 -12.29 30.87 30.63
C THR A 600 -12.83 29.61 31.29
N ASN A 601 -13.98 29.14 30.84
CA ASN A 601 -14.63 27.93 31.35
C ASN A 601 -14.26 26.73 30.46
N TRP A 602 -13.35 25.93 30.93
CA TRP A 602 -12.91 24.72 30.24
C TRP A 602 -13.85 23.57 30.52
N THR A 603 -14.33 22.93 29.51
CA THR A 603 -15.28 21.84 29.59
C THR A 603 -14.55 20.51 29.60
N THR A 604 -15.29 19.46 29.53
CA THR A 604 -14.79 18.07 29.44
C THR A 604 -13.72 17.91 28.37
N THR A 605 -12.77 17.03 28.60
CA THR A 605 -11.84 16.55 27.58
C THR A 605 -12.64 16.06 26.37
N VAL A 606 -12.36 16.61 25.19
CA VAL A 606 -13.01 16.27 23.92
C VAL A 606 -12.20 15.27 23.10
N ALA A 607 -10.91 15.16 23.39
CA ALA A 607 -10.03 14.16 22.80
C ALA A 607 -8.91 13.83 23.78
N ALA A 608 -8.38 12.61 23.69
CA ALA A 608 -7.20 12.13 24.36
C ALA A 608 -6.54 11.08 23.49
N GLY A 609 -5.23 10.94 23.57
CA GLY A 609 -4.50 9.93 22.80
C GLY A 609 -3.00 10.13 22.84
N THR A 610 -2.35 9.44 21.92
CA THR A 610 -0.93 9.56 21.59
C THR A 610 -0.82 10.18 20.21
N GLY A 611 0.04 11.16 20.02
CA GLY A 611 0.38 11.65 18.68
C GLY A 611 1.24 10.64 17.96
N THR A 612 1.17 10.64 16.64
CA THR A 612 1.76 9.55 15.82
C THR A 612 2.64 10.07 14.69
N GLY A 613 2.89 11.37 14.63
CA GLY A 613 3.68 11.99 13.58
C GLY A 613 3.35 13.47 13.41
N GLN A 614 3.57 13.98 12.23
CA GLN A 614 3.45 15.40 11.90
C GLN A 614 2.11 16.01 12.32
N PHE A 615 1.01 15.31 12.10
CA PHE A 615 -0.34 15.85 12.33
C PHE A 615 -0.99 15.24 13.57
N THR A 616 -1.37 16.07 14.54
CA THR A 616 -2.29 15.68 15.62
C THR A 616 -3.65 16.29 15.29
N THR A 617 -4.58 15.47 14.83
CA THR A 617 -5.90 15.89 14.37
C THR A 617 -6.97 15.59 15.41
N VAL A 618 -7.77 16.58 15.74
CA VAL A 618 -8.83 16.51 16.75
C VAL A 618 -10.17 16.72 16.08
N ALA A 619 -11.03 15.71 16.11
CA ALA A 619 -12.41 15.80 15.67
C ALA A 619 -13.29 16.48 16.73
N LEU A 620 -14.20 17.34 16.29
CA LEU A 620 -15.11 18.11 17.13
C LEU A 620 -16.56 18.01 16.61
N ASN A 621 -17.51 18.16 17.50
CA ASN A 621 -18.95 18.00 17.18
C ASN A 621 -19.60 19.24 16.55
N GLY A 622 -18.86 20.34 16.30
CA GLY A 622 -19.37 21.61 15.77
C GLY A 622 -20.11 22.47 16.80
N ALA A 623 -20.07 22.12 18.08
CA ALA A 623 -20.50 23.05 19.11
C ALA A 623 -19.61 24.31 19.05
N PRO A 624 -20.20 25.54 19.21
CA PRO A 624 -19.41 26.76 19.18
C PRO A 624 -18.36 26.79 20.29
N ILE A 625 -17.09 26.88 19.92
CA ILE A 625 -15.96 27.02 20.83
C ILE A 625 -15.20 28.31 20.52
N ARG A 626 -14.66 28.96 21.53
CA ARG A 626 -13.78 30.10 21.40
C ARG A 626 -12.32 29.71 21.53
N SER A 627 -12.00 28.73 22.37
CA SER A 627 -10.63 28.32 22.62
C SER A 627 -10.49 26.80 22.67
N ILE A 628 -9.31 26.33 22.32
CA ILE A 628 -8.87 24.93 22.41
C ILE A 628 -7.53 24.87 23.13
N ARG A 629 -7.32 23.84 23.95
CA ARG A 629 -6.05 23.55 24.62
C ARG A 629 -5.67 22.08 24.43
N LEU A 630 -4.47 21.85 23.94
CA LEU A 630 -3.83 20.54 23.97
C LEU A 630 -2.82 20.53 25.12
N THR A 631 -2.94 19.58 26.04
CA THR A 631 -2.08 19.38 27.20
C THR A 631 -1.38 18.04 27.11
N LEU A 632 -0.06 18.02 27.25
CA LEU A 632 0.73 16.79 27.25
C LEU A 632 0.46 15.97 28.52
N THR A 633 0.36 14.66 28.38
CA THR A 633 0.14 13.70 29.46
C THR A 633 1.30 12.71 29.64
N ALA A 634 2.23 12.63 28.69
CA ALA A 634 3.38 11.73 28.73
C ALA A 634 4.70 12.51 28.75
N SER A 635 5.76 11.82 29.21
CA SER A 635 7.14 12.33 29.21
C SER A 635 7.92 11.72 28.03
N SER A 636 8.80 12.52 27.43
CA SER A 636 9.72 12.08 26.38
C SER A 636 10.98 12.95 26.35
N GLY A 637 12.10 12.41 25.89
CA GLY A 637 13.29 13.19 25.59
C GLY A 637 13.14 14.08 24.35
N SER A 638 12.19 13.78 23.45
CA SER A 638 11.89 14.59 22.27
C SER A 638 11.19 15.88 22.67
N TRP A 639 11.39 16.94 21.90
CA TRP A 639 10.63 18.17 22.04
C TRP A 639 9.18 17.97 21.55
N TRP A 640 8.31 18.92 21.83
CA TRP A 640 7.03 19.06 21.19
C TRP A 640 7.03 20.38 20.41
N SER A 641 6.76 20.28 19.11
CA SER A 641 6.70 21.45 18.22
C SER A 641 5.35 21.55 17.55
N VAL A 642 4.92 22.77 17.27
CA VAL A 642 3.73 23.08 16.46
C VAL A 642 4.06 24.22 15.52
N ALA A 643 4.13 23.92 14.22
CA ALA A 643 4.37 24.92 13.18
C ALA A 643 3.08 25.64 12.79
N ASP A 644 1.93 24.95 12.80
CA ASP A 644 0.66 25.58 12.46
C ASP A 644 -0.50 24.90 13.19
N VAL A 645 -1.48 25.70 13.63
CA VAL A 645 -2.76 25.22 14.13
C VAL A 645 -3.84 25.63 13.15
N ARG A 646 -4.53 24.66 12.58
CA ARG A 646 -5.61 24.87 11.62
C ARG A 646 -6.95 24.45 12.21
N ALA A 647 -7.96 25.29 12.14
CA ALA A 647 -9.32 24.97 12.54
C ALA A 647 -10.23 24.93 11.31
N TYR A 648 -11.16 23.99 11.31
CA TYR A 648 -12.09 23.76 10.22
C TYR A 648 -13.53 23.78 10.74
N VAL A 649 -14.42 24.36 9.95
CA VAL A 649 -15.88 24.40 10.19
C VAL A 649 -16.60 23.72 9.03
N ALA A 650 -17.85 23.30 9.24
CA ALA A 650 -18.66 22.82 8.11
C ALA A 650 -18.84 23.94 7.08
N GLY A 651 -18.53 23.66 5.82
CA GLY A 651 -18.80 24.58 4.71
C GLY A 651 -20.30 24.80 4.53
N GLY A 652 -20.69 26.00 4.15
CA GLY A 652 -22.09 26.28 3.77
C GLY A 652 -22.47 25.49 2.51
N ARG A 653 -23.73 25.09 2.39
CA ARG A 653 -24.25 24.56 1.11
C ARG A 653 -24.10 25.65 0.05
N SER A 654 -23.31 25.37 -0.98
CA SER A 654 -23.24 26.16 -2.20
C SER A 654 -24.54 26.02 -2.98
#